data_1eb29a9fd6ec2074cbcbe837f54b956c
#
_entry.id   1eb29a9fd6ec2074cbcbe837f54b956c
#
_cell.length_a   1.000
_cell.length_b   1.000
_cell.length_c   1.000
_cell.angle_alpha   90.00
_cell.angle_beta   90.00
_cell.angle_gamma   90.00
#
_symmetry.space_group_name_H-M   'P 1'
#
loop_
_entity.id
_entity.type
_entity.pdbx_description
1 polymer ?
#
loop_
_entity_poly.entity_id
_entity_poly.type
_entity_poly.pdbx_seq_one_letter_code
_entity_poly.pdbx_strand_id
1 'polypeptide(L)'
;MGRFHAFSLSILLPLLCGGMVHAQEVISLEGSWDLSLNDSTHYDDYVMLPGSMLTNGKGDPVTVDTRWTGSTYDSSYYFNPWMEQYRQADNVKFPFFLTPEKHFVGKAWYKKSVYIPKDWKKQRVTLFLERPHIETYVYVNGQYVGHQMSLSTPHQFDVTEKLVPGQRNTIAICVYNGIENVCVGQDSHSVTDQTQGNWNGIVGRMELCAQSQQMSIKRVKINPEPVKDALQITVQLDTEYNPTYYFEDMAVIIKSLAEDRIVMMQYVDITANTMIISIPIGKVFTLWDEFNPQLYKIGITVGDDYYETTFGLRKVGVQGRQLYINDRPLWLRGTVENCCFPETGYPPMDEASWISILTKVKEYGLNHVRFHSYCPPEAAFAAADKLGIYLQPEGPSWPNHGVRLRRGQKIDEYLLEESKRIVDTYGHHPSFIMMAAGNEPAGDWVAYCNDWVKTMKRYDPSRLYCGASVGGGWAWDDGSEYHVKGGARGLDWDKHVPHADDDYFSQIAFPRNYKDSVPNNSPIIAHEQGQWCAFPDFREIPEYTGAYKARNFEIFRDLLRENGMEQQAEKFLMASGHLQTLCYKYEIERNLRTKDYAGFQLLSLNDYSGQGTALVGPLNVHWREKGYISANEWREFCSALVPLARFPKFVYTTADTLKVPIEVYNALFGNVSPIRKSYLITCGDNVVVGGALSSDSLPMGKNTQIGTVVYPLDSISKPCKMRLTVNIGRQVWNHWDFWVYPQSEGQSLDASLADQATASQDIHITDTLDATALGVLKKGGKVLLTAAGKVRLGSDVVQHYLPVFWNTSWFKMRPPHTTGAYIDTQHPLFKYGFPTDDWSNLNWWELLNRARVMNLMELPKDYQSPIQPIDTWHVSRKLGMLIEANVLKGKLLMTTMDIDSRLDSRVVARQMRQAIISYMQSDDFQPTLTLDPKVITDFFTKDGPQVSMFTKESPDELKPKLK
;
A
#
# COMPACT_ATOMS: atom_id res chain seq x y z
N MET A 1 30.00 -48.60 -34.71
CA MET A 1 31.26 -47.84 -34.87
C MET A 1 30.87 -46.40 -34.82
N GLY A 2 30.97 -45.78 -33.62
CA GLY A 2 30.52 -44.42 -33.41
C GLY A 2 31.49 -43.39 -34.02
N ARG A 3 30.99 -42.49 -34.80
CA ARG A 3 31.70 -41.28 -35.17
C ARG A 3 31.61 -40.27 -34.06
N PHE A 4 32.68 -40.08 -33.31
CA PHE A 4 32.88 -38.94 -32.43
C PHE A 4 33.00 -37.69 -33.34
N HIS A 5 32.05 -36.80 -33.28
CA HIS A 5 32.19 -35.49 -33.93
C HIS A 5 32.80 -34.50 -32.92
N ALA A 6 33.84 -33.82 -33.38
CA ALA A 6 34.65 -32.86 -32.64
C ALA A 6 33.89 -31.51 -32.41
N PHE A 7 32.68 -31.54 -31.88
CA PHE A 7 31.87 -30.33 -31.65
C PHE A 7 31.90 -29.84 -30.19
N SER A 8 32.57 -30.57 -29.29
CA SER A 8 32.36 -30.40 -27.84
C SER A 8 33.17 -29.29 -27.15
N LEU A 9 34.14 -28.65 -27.81
CA LEU A 9 34.94 -27.63 -27.15
C LEU A 9 34.44 -26.19 -27.27
N SER A 10 33.70 -25.90 -28.34
CA SER A 10 33.25 -24.50 -28.60
C SER A 10 32.02 -24.08 -27.79
N ILE A 11 31.19 -25.03 -27.36
CA ILE A 11 29.93 -24.76 -26.66
C ILE A 11 30.14 -24.60 -25.12
N LEU A 12 31.19 -25.21 -24.58
CA LEU A 12 31.51 -25.07 -23.13
C LEU A 12 32.23 -23.75 -22.80
N LEU A 13 32.94 -23.16 -23.76
CA LEU A 13 33.71 -21.94 -23.56
C LEU A 13 32.89 -20.73 -23.14
N PRO A 14 31.67 -20.47 -23.65
CA PRO A 14 30.88 -19.30 -23.29
C PRO A 14 30.41 -19.28 -21.84
N LEU A 15 30.03 -20.43 -21.31
CA LEU A 15 29.55 -20.53 -19.90
C LEU A 15 30.70 -20.61 -18.88
N LEU A 16 31.87 -21.01 -19.30
CA LEU A 16 33.07 -21.16 -18.44
C LEU A 16 33.99 -19.94 -18.46
N CYS A 17 34.00 -19.15 -19.54
CA CYS A 17 35.01 -18.09 -19.70
C CYS A 17 34.48 -16.68 -19.84
N GLY A 18 33.19 -16.44 -19.70
CA GLY A 18 32.62 -15.08 -19.80
C GLY A 18 32.88 -14.38 -21.16
N GLY A 19 33.16 -15.14 -22.21
CA GLY A 19 33.56 -14.60 -23.50
C GLY A 19 32.87 -15.29 -24.70
N MET A 20 32.18 -14.48 -25.48
CA MET A 20 31.62 -14.72 -26.80
C MET A 20 30.83 -16.03 -26.99
N VAL A 21 29.62 -15.99 -26.43
CA VAL A 21 28.47 -16.66 -27.03
C VAL A 21 28.21 -15.93 -28.36
N HIS A 22 27.86 -16.62 -29.42
CA HIS A 22 27.11 -15.97 -30.49
C HIS A 22 25.74 -15.59 -29.91
N ALA A 23 25.75 -14.49 -29.18
CA ALA A 23 24.57 -13.84 -28.71
C ALA A 23 23.75 -13.51 -29.98
N GLN A 24 22.45 -13.67 -29.91
CA GLN A 24 21.53 -13.08 -30.85
C GLN A 24 22.05 -11.69 -31.24
N GLU A 25 22.28 -11.44 -32.50
CA GLU A 25 22.78 -10.13 -32.91
C GLU A 25 21.68 -9.10 -32.69
N VAL A 26 21.98 -8.09 -31.87
CA VAL A 26 21.00 -7.08 -31.42
C VAL A 26 21.45 -5.69 -31.83
N ILE A 27 20.54 -4.92 -32.41
CA ILE A 27 20.72 -3.49 -32.64
C ILE A 27 19.79 -2.75 -31.66
N SER A 28 20.38 -2.00 -30.71
CA SER A 28 19.60 -1.10 -29.86
C SER A 28 18.99 0.04 -30.68
N LEU A 29 17.72 0.32 -30.42
CA LEU A 29 17.00 1.44 -31.02
C LEU A 29 16.91 2.65 -30.10
N GLU A 30 17.60 2.63 -28.96
CA GLU A 30 17.63 3.74 -28.02
C GLU A 30 18.15 5.04 -28.64
N GLY A 31 17.83 6.16 -28.04
CA GLY A 31 18.30 7.50 -28.40
C GLY A 31 17.21 8.35 -29.05
N SER A 32 17.62 9.29 -29.88
CA SER A 32 16.70 10.26 -30.50
C SER A 32 15.82 9.63 -31.58
N TRP A 33 14.54 9.98 -31.52
CA TRP A 33 13.53 9.65 -32.53
C TRP A 33 12.80 10.91 -32.94
N ASP A 34 12.56 11.06 -34.25
CA ASP A 34 11.71 12.14 -34.76
C ASP A 34 10.27 11.91 -34.32
N LEU A 35 9.57 12.99 -33.93
CA LEU A 35 8.22 12.98 -33.41
C LEU A 35 7.25 13.73 -34.32
N SER A 36 6.06 13.16 -34.52
CA SER A 36 4.88 13.84 -35.07
C SER A 36 3.63 13.49 -34.27
N LEU A 37 2.82 14.47 -33.93
CA LEU A 37 1.57 14.30 -33.19
C LEU A 37 0.32 14.29 -34.10
N ASN A 38 0.48 14.63 -35.36
CA ASN A 38 -0.64 14.82 -36.26
C ASN A 38 -0.78 13.70 -37.30
N ASP A 39 0.33 13.43 -37.98
CA ASP A 39 0.33 12.47 -39.10
C ASP A 39 1.70 11.78 -39.23
N SER A 40 1.80 10.85 -40.17
CA SER A 40 3.03 10.10 -40.42
C SER A 40 3.97 10.79 -41.41
N THR A 41 3.70 12.01 -41.85
CA THR A 41 4.41 12.67 -42.95
C THR A 41 5.30 13.83 -42.48
N HIS A 42 4.86 14.56 -41.44
CA HIS A 42 5.54 15.77 -40.94
C HIS A 42 6.11 15.50 -39.57
N TYR A 43 7.40 15.38 -39.46
CA TYR A 43 8.13 15.17 -38.21
C TYR A 43 8.95 16.44 -37.95
N ASP A 44 8.44 17.28 -37.04
CA ASP A 44 8.98 18.61 -36.77
C ASP A 44 9.57 18.72 -35.34
N ASP A 45 9.50 17.63 -34.59
CA ASP A 45 10.01 17.57 -33.23
C ASP A 45 10.76 16.24 -33.00
N TYR A 46 11.31 16.05 -31.80
CA TYR A 46 12.03 14.82 -31.42
C TYR A 46 11.81 14.46 -29.96
N VAL A 47 12.02 13.20 -29.63
CA VAL A 47 11.99 12.62 -28.26
C VAL A 47 13.13 11.65 -28.07
N MET A 48 13.50 11.45 -26.81
CA MET A 48 14.39 10.38 -26.40
C MET A 48 13.57 9.14 -26.05
N LEU A 49 13.84 8.03 -26.70
CA LEU A 49 13.29 6.71 -26.38
C LEU A 49 14.42 5.74 -26.01
N PRO A 50 14.23 4.82 -25.05
CA PRO A 50 13.03 4.58 -24.25
C PRO A 50 12.62 5.78 -23.42
N GLY A 51 11.31 6.03 -23.34
CA GLY A 51 10.73 7.15 -22.60
C GLY A 51 9.27 7.38 -22.95
N SER A 52 8.67 8.35 -22.31
CA SER A 52 7.30 8.78 -22.59
C SER A 52 7.25 10.24 -23.07
N MET A 53 6.10 10.64 -23.59
CA MET A 53 5.79 12.04 -23.88
C MET A 53 6.03 12.92 -22.63
N LEU A 54 5.60 12.46 -21.46
CA LEU A 54 5.75 13.18 -20.20
C LEU A 54 7.23 13.39 -19.82
N THR A 55 8.04 12.32 -19.86
CA THR A 55 9.47 12.42 -19.52
C THR A 55 10.27 13.24 -20.53
N ASN A 56 9.73 13.46 -21.73
CA ASN A 56 10.29 14.33 -22.76
C ASN A 56 9.68 15.74 -22.76
N GLY A 57 8.80 16.08 -21.81
CA GLY A 57 8.13 17.38 -21.71
C GLY A 57 7.20 17.69 -22.87
N LYS A 58 6.64 16.67 -23.54
CA LYS A 58 5.76 16.79 -24.71
C LYS A 58 4.29 16.63 -24.33
N GLY A 59 3.42 17.14 -25.18
CA GLY A 59 1.96 17.16 -25.00
C GLY A 59 1.42 18.57 -24.71
N ASP A 60 0.12 18.64 -24.43
CA ASP A 60 -0.57 19.88 -24.13
C ASP A 60 -0.29 20.36 -22.70
N PRO A 61 -0.20 21.66 -22.44
CA PRO A 61 -0.17 22.20 -21.08
C PRO A 61 -1.42 21.76 -20.30
N VAL A 62 -1.20 21.41 -19.03
CA VAL A 62 -2.32 21.07 -18.13
C VAL A 62 -3.10 22.36 -17.81
N THR A 63 -4.41 22.30 -17.96
CA THR A 63 -5.37 23.39 -17.69
C THR A 63 -6.56 22.84 -16.90
N VAL A 64 -7.46 23.73 -16.48
CA VAL A 64 -8.72 23.34 -15.85
C VAL A 64 -9.63 22.51 -16.78
N ASP A 65 -9.46 22.63 -18.08
CA ASP A 65 -10.22 21.92 -19.10
C ASP A 65 -9.55 20.61 -19.58
N THR A 66 -8.41 20.25 -18.99
CA THR A 66 -7.72 19.01 -19.33
C THR A 66 -8.63 17.82 -19.12
N ARG A 67 -8.79 17.00 -20.16
CA ARG A 67 -9.60 15.79 -20.12
C ARG A 67 -8.76 14.62 -19.65
N TRP A 68 -8.93 14.30 -18.38
CA TRP A 68 -8.25 13.19 -17.74
C TRP A 68 -8.83 11.84 -18.16
N THR A 69 -8.02 10.80 -18.21
CA THR A 69 -8.47 9.43 -18.46
C THR A 69 -9.23 8.90 -17.25
N GLY A 70 -8.67 9.05 -16.05
CA GLY A 70 -9.38 8.80 -14.79
C GLY A 70 -10.32 9.95 -14.48
N SER A 71 -11.57 9.67 -14.20
CA SER A 71 -12.60 10.72 -14.02
C SER A 71 -13.32 10.65 -12.68
N THR A 72 -12.78 9.95 -11.72
CA THR A 72 -13.45 9.65 -10.45
C THR A 72 -13.33 10.73 -9.38
N TYR A 73 -12.57 11.79 -9.59
CA TYR A 73 -12.52 12.87 -8.62
C TYR A 73 -13.75 13.77 -8.70
N ASP A 74 -14.21 14.27 -7.56
CA ASP A 74 -15.31 15.21 -7.50
C ASP A 74 -14.82 16.63 -7.80
N SER A 75 -15.04 17.06 -9.03
CA SER A 75 -14.67 18.40 -9.49
C SER A 75 -15.38 19.51 -8.70
N SER A 76 -16.50 19.22 -8.04
CA SER A 76 -17.27 20.22 -7.30
C SER A 76 -16.46 20.82 -6.14
N TYR A 77 -15.61 20.06 -5.48
CA TYR A 77 -14.70 20.58 -4.48
C TYR A 77 -13.72 21.59 -5.07
N TYR A 78 -13.14 21.27 -6.23
CA TYR A 78 -12.19 22.14 -6.92
C TYR A 78 -12.79 23.48 -7.36
N PHE A 79 -14.08 23.51 -7.64
CA PHE A 79 -14.80 24.72 -8.05
C PHE A 79 -15.38 25.56 -6.89
N ASN A 80 -15.03 25.26 -5.65
CA ASN A 80 -15.35 26.14 -4.53
C ASN A 80 -14.61 27.49 -4.63
N PRO A 81 -15.17 28.59 -4.11
CA PRO A 81 -14.58 29.93 -4.20
C PRO A 81 -13.16 30.02 -3.62
N TRP A 82 -12.87 29.33 -2.51
CA TRP A 82 -11.56 29.33 -1.86
C TRP A 82 -10.49 28.53 -2.63
N MET A 83 -10.87 27.77 -3.64
CA MET A 83 -9.97 27.09 -4.57
C MET A 83 -9.72 27.90 -5.85
N GLU A 84 -10.32 29.09 -6.01
CA GLU A 84 -10.26 29.89 -7.23
C GLU A 84 -8.82 30.24 -7.63
N GLN A 85 -7.95 30.53 -6.68
CA GLN A 85 -6.54 30.82 -6.94
C GLN A 85 -5.80 29.68 -7.66
N TYR A 86 -6.25 28.45 -7.52
CA TYR A 86 -5.64 27.26 -8.14
C TYR A 86 -6.28 26.88 -9.49
N ARG A 87 -7.16 27.70 -10.00
CA ARG A 87 -7.76 27.59 -11.33
C ARG A 87 -7.26 28.65 -12.31
N GLN A 88 -6.37 29.54 -11.86
CA GLN A 88 -5.77 30.56 -12.72
C GLN A 88 -4.75 29.91 -13.66
N ALA A 89 -4.63 30.42 -14.90
CA ALA A 89 -3.82 29.80 -15.95
C ALA A 89 -2.33 29.61 -15.57
N ASP A 90 -1.81 30.45 -14.69
CA ASP A 90 -0.44 30.40 -14.19
C ASP A 90 -0.27 29.62 -12.87
N ASN A 91 -1.38 29.14 -12.29
CA ASN A 91 -1.36 28.46 -10.98
C ASN A 91 -2.37 27.28 -10.92
N VAL A 92 -2.46 26.49 -11.99
CA VAL A 92 -3.36 25.32 -12.01
C VAL A 92 -2.82 24.24 -11.10
N LYS A 93 -3.61 23.87 -10.07
CA LYS A 93 -3.28 22.79 -9.12
C LYS A 93 -4.55 22.02 -8.78
N PHE A 94 -4.46 20.69 -8.80
CA PHE A 94 -5.56 19.81 -8.43
C PHE A 94 -5.35 19.24 -7.03
N PRO A 95 -6.39 19.23 -6.16
CA PRO A 95 -6.23 18.73 -4.79
C PRO A 95 -6.30 17.20 -4.67
N PHE A 96 -6.62 16.48 -5.75
CA PHE A 96 -7.00 15.07 -5.66
C PHE A 96 -5.94 14.10 -6.16
N PHE A 97 -5.00 14.56 -6.97
CA PHE A 97 -3.95 13.73 -7.55
C PHE A 97 -2.71 14.55 -7.88
N LEU A 98 -1.59 13.87 -8.11
CA LEU A 98 -0.37 14.49 -8.60
C LEU A 98 -0.63 15.10 -9.99
N THR A 99 -0.10 16.28 -10.22
CA THR A 99 -0.36 17.01 -11.47
C THR A 99 0.89 16.95 -12.37
N PRO A 100 0.78 16.36 -13.58
CA PRO A 100 1.86 16.47 -14.56
C PRO A 100 1.89 17.88 -15.18
N GLU A 101 3.03 18.24 -15.75
CA GLU A 101 3.12 19.54 -16.45
C GLU A 101 2.49 19.50 -17.83
N LYS A 102 2.45 18.33 -18.44
CA LYS A 102 1.89 18.07 -19.77
C LYS A 102 0.93 16.89 -19.72
N HIS A 103 0.00 16.86 -20.63
CA HIS A 103 -0.95 15.77 -20.80
C HIS A 103 -1.10 15.44 -22.28
N PHE A 104 -1.18 14.15 -22.64
CA PHE A 104 -1.38 13.75 -24.01
C PHE A 104 -2.15 12.43 -24.10
N VAL A 105 -3.26 12.44 -24.81
CA VAL A 105 -3.99 11.23 -25.21
C VAL A 105 -4.23 11.32 -26.71
N GLY A 106 -3.72 10.35 -27.44
CA GLY A 106 -3.83 10.35 -28.90
C GLY A 106 -2.78 9.50 -29.59
N LYS A 107 -2.61 9.72 -30.87
CA LYS A 107 -1.61 9.04 -31.72
C LYS A 107 -0.34 9.87 -31.80
N ALA A 108 0.76 9.29 -31.33
CA ALA A 108 2.10 9.85 -31.52
C ALA A 108 2.90 8.96 -32.47
N TRP A 109 3.54 9.58 -33.45
CA TRP A 109 4.36 8.92 -34.44
C TRP A 109 5.82 9.14 -34.15
N TYR A 110 6.55 8.05 -34.02
CA TYR A 110 7.99 8.02 -33.75
C TYR A 110 8.72 7.44 -34.93
N LYS A 111 9.75 8.12 -35.46
CA LYS A 111 10.49 7.68 -36.63
C LYS A 111 11.99 7.70 -36.39
N LYS A 112 12.69 6.64 -36.85
CA LYS A 112 14.15 6.52 -36.73
C LYS A 112 14.74 5.87 -37.97
N SER A 113 15.92 6.37 -38.39
CA SER A 113 16.69 5.76 -39.46
C SER A 113 17.80 4.89 -38.88
N VAL A 114 17.81 3.62 -39.22
CA VAL A 114 18.73 2.60 -38.70
C VAL A 114 19.47 1.91 -39.82
N TYR A 115 20.77 1.72 -39.67
CA TYR A 115 21.57 0.90 -40.63
C TYR A 115 21.43 -0.57 -40.25
N ILE A 116 21.04 -1.40 -41.23
CA ILE A 116 20.95 -2.86 -41.07
C ILE A 116 22.19 -3.52 -41.68
N PRO A 117 22.93 -4.33 -40.91
CA PRO A 117 24.13 -5.02 -41.43
C PRO A 117 23.84 -5.89 -42.67
N LYS A 118 24.82 -6.00 -43.56
CA LYS A 118 24.65 -6.74 -44.79
C LYS A 118 24.49 -8.25 -44.58
N ASP A 119 25.08 -8.77 -43.54
CA ASP A 119 25.07 -10.19 -43.14
C ASP A 119 23.70 -10.61 -42.58
N TRP A 120 22.85 -9.66 -42.19
CA TRP A 120 21.48 -9.94 -41.75
C TRP A 120 20.55 -10.37 -42.95
N LYS A 121 21.07 -10.41 -44.18
CA LYS A 121 20.28 -10.79 -45.37
C LYS A 121 19.64 -12.19 -45.28
N LYS A 122 20.21 -13.09 -44.44
CA LYS A 122 19.71 -14.44 -44.22
C LYS A 122 19.22 -14.65 -42.77
N GLN A 123 19.00 -13.56 -42.07
CA GLN A 123 18.50 -13.60 -40.72
C GLN A 123 16.99 -13.27 -40.69
N ARG A 124 16.29 -13.86 -39.76
CA ARG A 124 14.98 -13.37 -39.35
C ARG A 124 15.20 -12.22 -38.40
N VAL A 125 14.48 -11.13 -38.55
CA VAL A 125 14.65 -9.94 -37.72
C VAL A 125 13.32 -9.60 -37.06
N THR A 126 13.34 -9.58 -35.71
CA THR A 126 12.22 -9.18 -34.90
C THR A 126 12.46 -7.79 -34.28
N LEU A 127 11.50 -6.89 -34.46
CA LEU A 127 11.45 -5.66 -33.71
C LEU A 127 10.81 -5.98 -32.35
N PHE A 128 11.57 -5.76 -31.26
CA PHE A 128 11.14 -5.95 -29.88
C PHE A 128 10.98 -4.61 -29.21
N LEU A 129 9.80 -4.38 -28.60
CA LEU A 129 9.44 -3.20 -27.83
C LEU A 129 8.94 -3.67 -26.45
N GLU A 130 9.68 -3.43 -25.38
CA GLU A 130 9.41 -4.04 -24.08
C GLU A 130 8.08 -3.59 -23.49
N ARG A 131 7.82 -2.29 -23.43
CA ARG A 131 6.58 -1.76 -22.89
C ARG A 131 6.14 -0.49 -23.64
N PRO A 132 5.51 -0.60 -24.80
CA PRO A 132 4.75 0.52 -25.40
C PRO A 132 3.41 0.68 -24.66
N HIS A 133 2.85 1.88 -24.66
CA HIS A 133 1.58 2.15 -23.97
C HIS A 133 0.59 2.88 -24.89
N ILE A 134 -0.37 2.24 -25.50
CA ILE A 134 -1.03 0.93 -25.29
C ILE A 134 -0.98 0.11 -26.58
N GLU A 135 -1.27 0.75 -27.73
CA GLU A 135 -1.33 0.16 -29.07
C GLU A 135 -0.17 0.64 -29.92
N THR A 136 0.38 -0.25 -30.71
CA THR A 136 1.42 0.10 -31.68
C THR A 136 1.05 -0.32 -33.08
N TYR A 137 1.31 0.57 -34.04
CA TYR A 137 1.25 0.32 -35.47
C TYR A 137 2.64 0.53 -36.05
N VAL A 138 3.23 -0.49 -36.63
CA VAL A 138 4.62 -0.48 -37.11
C VAL A 138 4.70 -0.42 -38.61
N TYR A 139 5.60 0.41 -39.10
CA TYR A 139 5.94 0.58 -40.51
C TYR A 139 7.46 0.52 -40.68
N VAL A 140 7.93 -0.19 -41.72
CA VAL A 140 9.32 -0.23 -42.09
C VAL A 140 9.43 0.20 -43.57
N ASN A 141 10.28 1.17 -43.85
CA ASN A 141 10.44 1.74 -45.21
C ASN A 141 9.10 2.18 -45.83
N GLY A 142 8.18 2.71 -45.00
CA GLY A 142 6.86 3.13 -45.42
C GLY A 142 5.84 1.99 -45.63
N GLN A 143 6.24 0.73 -45.44
CA GLN A 143 5.36 -0.43 -45.58
C GLN A 143 4.82 -0.85 -44.21
N TYR A 144 3.52 -1.08 -44.13
CA TYR A 144 2.88 -1.57 -42.90
C TYR A 144 3.37 -2.99 -42.56
N VAL A 145 3.72 -3.19 -41.29
CA VAL A 145 4.18 -4.48 -40.74
C VAL A 145 3.08 -5.14 -39.91
N GLY A 146 2.48 -4.40 -38.99
CA GLY A 146 1.49 -4.98 -38.08
C GLY A 146 1.01 -4.02 -36.98
N HIS A 147 0.08 -4.53 -36.17
CA HIS A 147 -0.53 -3.87 -35.03
C HIS A 147 -0.52 -4.82 -33.82
N GLN A 148 -0.18 -4.31 -32.65
CA GLN A 148 -0.30 -5.03 -31.38
C GLN A 148 -0.86 -4.11 -30.29
N MET A 149 -1.51 -4.72 -29.31
CA MET A 149 -2.14 -4.04 -28.19
C MET A 149 -1.93 -4.85 -26.92
N SER A 150 -1.23 -4.29 -25.93
CA SER A 150 -1.05 -4.85 -24.59
C SER A 150 -0.67 -3.74 -23.62
N LEU A 151 -1.18 -3.83 -22.39
CA LEU A 151 -0.77 -2.99 -21.28
C LEU A 151 0.37 -3.61 -20.45
N SER A 152 0.63 -4.90 -20.64
CA SER A 152 1.42 -5.70 -19.68
C SER A 152 2.65 -6.36 -20.29
N THR A 153 2.66 -6.61 -21.60
CA THR A 153 3.67 -7.46 -22.23
C THR A 153 4.36 -6.80 -23.41
N PRO A 154 5.56 -7.26 -23.80
CA PRO A 154 6.26 -6.72 -24.96
C PRO A 154 5.47 -6.86 -26.26
N HIS A 155 5.65 -5.89 -27.17
CA HIS A 155 5.19 -5.98 -28.55
C HIS A 155 6.33 -6.46 -29.44
N GLN A 156 6.05 -7.45 -30.29
CA GLN A 156 7.05 -8.06 -31.16
C GLN A 156 6.53 -8.16 -32.60
N PHE A 157 7.35 -7.72 -33.57
CA PHE A 157 6.98 -7.69 -34.95
C PHE A 157 8.07 -8.33 -35.83
N ASP A 158 7.71 -9.27 -36.65
CA ASP A 158 8.61 -9.78 -37.71
C ASP A 158 8.74 -8.72 -38.80
N VAL A 159 9.94 -8.14 -38.91
CA VAL A 159 10.26 -7.07 -39.85
C VAL A 159 11.16 -7.56 -41.00
N THR A 160 11.47 -8.85 -41.06
CA THR A 160 12.42 -9.47 -41.94
C THR A 160 12.24 -9.05 -43.41
N GLU A 161 11.04 -9.22 -43.93
CA GLU A 161 10.76 -8.96 -45.37
C GLU A 161 10.71 -7.47 -45.73
N LYS A 162 10.64 -6.58 -44.72
CA LYS A 162 10.51 -5.13 -44.93
C LYS A 162 11.85 -4.41 -44.80
N LEU A 163 12.84 -5.07 -44.22
CA LEU A 163 14.21 -4.55 -44.10
C LEU A 163 15.03 -4.78 -45.35
N VAL A 164 15.91 -3.85 -45.63
CA VAL A 164 16.90 -3.94 -46.74
C VAL A 164 18.30 -4.00 -46.12
N PRO A 165 18.89 -5.19 -45.92
CA PRO A 165 20.23 -5.35 -45.37
C PRO A 165 21.30 -4.64 -46.19
N GLY A 166 22.31 -4.08 -45.52
CA GLY A 166 23.41 -3.29 -46.11
C GLY A 166 23.04 -1.84 -46.39
N GLN A 167 21.87 -1.37 -45.93
CA GLN A 167 21.38 -0.01 -46.14
C GLN A 167 20.79 0.59 -44.86
N ARG A 168 20.54 1.90 -44.88
CA ARG A 168 19.70 2.56 -43.91
C ARG A 168 18.25 2.28 -44.18
N ASN A 169 17.51 1.88 -43.16
CA ASN A 169 16.09 1.61 -43.18
C ASN A 169 15.37 2.60 -42.26
N THR A 170 14.15 2.93 -42.58
CA THR A 170 13.31 3.79 -41.73
C THR A 170 12.31 2.94 -40.98
N ILE A 171 12.32 3.03 -39.65
CA ILE A 171 11.31 2.44 -38.77
C ILE A 171 10.41 3.57 -38.28
N ALA A 172 9.11 3.43 -38.48
CA ALA A 172 8.11 4.34 -37.95
C ALA A 172 7.10 3.56 -37.10
N ILE A 173 6.84 4.06 -35.88
CA ILE A 173 5.96 3.45 -34.90
C ILE A 173 4.92 4.49 -34.50
N CYS A 174 3.64 4.20 -34.72
CA CYS A 174 2.57 4.97 -34.12
C CYS A 174 2.18 4.33 -32.78
N VAL A 175 2.23 5.08 -31.70
CA VAL A 175 1.72 4.67 -30.40
C VAL A 175 0.42 5.40 -30.13
N TYR A 176 -0.62 4.65 -29.74
CA TYR A 176 -1.91 5.18 -29.36
C TYR A 176 -2.26 4.78 -27.92
N ASN A 177 -2.52 5.76 -27.06
CA ASN A 177 -2.82 5.57 -25.63
C ASN A 177 -4.28 5.82 -25.25
N GLY A 178 -5.23 5.82 -26.20
CA GLY A 178 -6.65 5.78 -25.91
C GLY A 178 -7.06 4.43 -25.30
N ILE A 179 -8.00 4.45 -24.34
CA ILE A 179 -8.38 3.25 -23.57
C ILE A 179 -9.62 2.52 -24.09
N GLU A 180 -10.26 3.02 -25.14
CA GLU A 180 -11.51 2.48 -25.67
C GLU A 180 -11.39 1.10 -26.31
N ASN A 181 -10.19 0.71 -26.74
CA ASN A 181 -9.94 -0.61 -27.33
C ASN A 181 -9.62 -1.66 -26.28
N VAL A 182 -8.83 -1.32 -25.27
CA VAL A 182 -8.55 -2.22 -24.14
C VAL A 182 -9.72 -2.30 -23.16
N CYS A 183 -10.47 -1.21 -23.01
CA CYS A 183 -11.72 -1.11 -22.23
C CYS A 183 -11.60 -1.63 -20.78
N VAL A 184 -10.46 -1.36 -20.13
CA VAL A 184 -10.12 -1.93 -18.80
C VAL A 184 -10.76 -1.22 -17.61
N GLY A 185 -11.46 -0.12 -17.85
CA GLY A 185 -11.98 0.80 -16.85
C GLY A 185 -11.03 1.97 -16.60
N GLN A 186 -11.60 3.15 -16.48
CA GLN A 186 -10.83 4.40 -16.33
C GLN A 186 -10.08 4.49 -14.99
N ASP A 187 -10.47 3.70 -13.98
CA ASP A 187 -9.83 3.66 -12.67
C ASP A 187 -8.68 2.66 -12.60
N SER A 188 -8.53 1.76 -13.59
CA SER A 188 -7.42 0.82 -13.63
C SER A 188 -6.09 1.53 -13.45
N HIS A 189 -5.26 1.07 -12.51
CA HIS A 189 -3.95 1.65 -12.25
C HIS A 189 -2.98 1.53 -13.43
N SER A 190 -3.33 0.72 -14.43
CA SER A 190 -2.59 0.68 -15.70
C SER A 190 -2.74 1.95 -16.54
N VAL A 191 -3.81 2.73 -16.35
CA VAL A 191 -4.17 3.83 -17.27
C VAL A 191 -4.68 5.10 -16.56
N THR A 192 -4.95 5.04 -15.26
CA THR A 192 -5.57 6.17 -14.55
C THR A 192 -4.58 7.29 -14.25
N ASP A 193 -5.01 8.52 -14.43
CA ASP A 193 -4.26 9.72 -14.03
C ASP A 193 -4.12 9.88 -12.51
N GLN A 194 -4.86 9.09 -11.75
CA GLN A 194 -4.87 9.15 -10.28
C GLN A 194 -3.63 8.50 -9.65
N THR A 195 -2.91 7.67 -10.36
CA THR A 195 -1.69 7.01 -9.90
C THR A 195 -0.51 7.34 -10.81
N GLN A 196 -0.36 6.63 -11.94
CA GLN A 196 0.73 6.87 -12.87
C GLN A 196 0.37 7.81 -14.03
N GLY A 197 -0.92 7.94 -14.36
CA GLY A 197 -1.37 8.61 -15.56
C GLY A 197 -1.40 7.71 -16.80
N ASN A 198 -2.08 8.20 -17.84
CA ASN A 198 -2.15 7.56 -19.14
C ASN A 198 -1.10 8.18 -20.07
N TRP A 199 0.13 7.68 -20.02
CA TRP A 199 1.26 8.19 -20.78
C TRP A 199 1.28 7.63 -22.22
N ASN A 200 1.98 8.27 -23.15
CA ASN A 200 2.25 7.79 -24.49
C ASN A 200 3.76 7.65 -24.66
N GLY A 201 4.21 6.54 -25.21
CA GLY A 201 5.62 6.29 -25.46
C GLY A 201 5.97 4.81 -25.46
N ILE A 202 7.27 4.53 -25.41
CA ILE A 202 7.84 3.18 -25.36
C ILE A 202 8.94 3.18 -24.32
N VAL A 203 8.81 2.32 -23.30
CA VAL A 203 9.78 2.23 -22.18
C VAL A 203 10.40 0.84 -22.11
N GLY A 204 11.54 0.73 -21.42
CA GLY A 204 12.34 -0.50 -21.42
C GLY A 204 13.07 -0.71 -22.75
N ARG A 205 13.45 -1.94 -23.05
CA ARG A 205 14.27 -2.29 -24.23
C ARG A 205 13.52 -2.03 -25.53
N MET A 206 14.26 -1.49 -26.50
CA MET A 206 13.83 -1.29 -27.87
C MET A 206 14.91 -1.81 -28.78
N GLU A 207 14.67 -2.91 -29.50
CA GLU A 207 15.71 -3.66 -30.16
C GLU A 207 15.25 -4.27 -31.51
N LEU A 208 16.18 -4.38 -32.42
CA LEU A 208 16.09 -5.32 -33.54
C LEU A 208 16.94 -6.54 -33.19
N CYS A 209 16.32 -7.70 -33.16
CA CYS A 209 16.96 -8.97 -32.84
C CYS A 209 17.03 -9.85 -34.09
N ALA A 210 18.24 -10.24 -34.47
CA ALA A 210 18.45 -11.09 -35.62
C ALA A 210 18.71 -12.54 -35.20
N GLN A 211 18.03 -13.48 -35.85
CA GLN A 211 18.12 -14.92 -35.62
C GLN A 211 18.30 -15.68 -36.91
N SER A 212 18.85 -16.89 -36.85
CA SER A 212 18.97 -17.76 -38.02
C SER A 212 17.60 -18.07 -38.66
N GLN A 213 17.53 -18.02 -40.00
CA GLN A 213 16.31 -18.45 -40.68
C GLN A 213 16.22 -19.98 -40.87
N GLN A 214 17.30 -20.69 -40.69
CA GLN A 214 17.33 -22.14 -40.96
C GLN A 214 16.69 -22.93 -39.82
N MET A 215 17.02 -22.62 -38.57
CA MET A 215 16.44 -23.20 -37.37
C MET A 215 16.64 -22.22 -36.24
N SER A 216 15.56 -21.76 -35.63
CA SER A 216 15.63 -20.86 -34.49
C SER A 216 14.66 -21.26 -33.40
N ILE A 217 14.95 -20.84 -32.17
CA ILE A 217 14.12 -21.04 -31.02
C ILE A 217 13.01 -19.99 -31.04
N LYS A 218 11.80 -20.40 -31.32
CA LYS A 218 10.64 -19.51 -31.37
C LYS A 218 10.17 -19.15 -29.95
N ARG A 219 10.16 -20.16 -29.06
CA ARG A 219 9.66 -20.01 -27.70
C ARG A 219 10.21 -21.08 -26.79
N VAL A 220 10.56 -20.68 -25.58
CA VAL A 220 10.84 -21.59 -24.48
C VAL A 220 9.84 -21.32 -23.35
N LYS A 221 9.15 -22.36 -22.90
CA LYS A 221 8.30 -22.33 -21.71
C LYS A 221 8.91 -23.21 -20.64
N ILE A 222 9.28 -22.62 -19.52
CA ILE A 222 9.80 -23.32 -18.35
C ILE A 222 8.67 -23.37 -17.31
N ASN A 223 8.29 -24.57 -16.90
CA ASN A 223 7.31 -24.73 -15.86
C ASN A 223 8.01 -24.66 -14.49
N PRO A 224 7.76 -23.64 -13.66
CA PRO A 224 8.38 -23.53 -12.35
C PRO A 224 7.87 -24.57 -11.35
N GLU A 225 6.76 -25.23 -11.63
CA GLU A 225 6.24 -26.32 -10.82
C GLU A 225 6.64 -27.68 -11.38
N PRO A 226 7.42 -28.50 -10.64
CA PRO A 226 7.80 -29.82 -11.08
C PRO A 226 6.60 -30.75 -11.31
N VAL A 227 6.55 -31.40 -12.45
CA VAL A 227 5.53 -32.37 -12.80
C VAL A 227 6.13 -33.77 -12.66
N LYS A 228 5.54 -34.62 -11.81
CA LYS A 228 6.08 -35.98 -11.52
C LYS A 228 7.56 -35.93 -11.13
N ASP A 229 7.91 -35.00 -10.24
CA ASP A 229 9.29 -34.78 -9.78
C ASP A 229 10.31 -34.49 -10.89
N ALA A 230 9.86 -33.88 -11.98
CA ALA A 230 10.72 -33.42 -13.07
C ALA A 230 10.41 -31.97 -13.48
N LEU A 231 11.45 -31.22 -13.79
CA LEU A 231 11.36 -29.94 -14.47
C LEU A 231 10.89 -30.18 -15.90
N GLN A 232 9.83 -29.49 -16.32
CA GLN A 232 9.33 -29.55 -17.69
C GLN A 232 9.71 -28.27 -18.44
N ILE A 233 10.38 -28.45 -19.59
CA ILE A 233 10.76 -27.38 -20.50
C ILE A 233 10.14 -27.69 -21.86
N THR A 234 9.31 -26.75 -22.36
CA THR A 234 8.77 -26.87 -23.71
C THR A 234 9.57 -25.94 -24.62
N VAL A 235 10.20 -26.48 -25.64
CA VAL A 235 10.93 -25.73 -26.67
C VAL A 235 10.16 -25.82 -27.97
N GLN A 236 9.81 -24.68 -28.55
CA GLN A 236 9.19 -24.55 -29.85
C GLN A 236 10.17 -23.92 -30.81
N LEU A 237 10.40 -24.60 -31.94
CA LEU A 237 11.24 -24.13 -33.01
C LEU A 237 10.43 -23.41 -34.11
N ASP A 238 11.02 -22.49 -34.79
CA ASP A 238 10.37 -21.63 -35.80
C ASP A 238 10.61 -22.08 -37.23
N THR A 239 10.88 -23.36 -37.43
CA THR A 239 11.03 -23.94 -38.77
C THR A 239 10.10 -25.11 -38.92
N GLU A 240 9.62 -25.38 -40.12
CA GLU A 240 8.98 -26.66 -40.40
C GLU A 240 10.00 -27.74 -40.14
N TYR A 241 9.63 -28.73 -39.34
CA TYR A 241 10.49 -29.88 -39.09
C TYR A 241 10.82 -30.57 -40.42
N ASN A 242 12.07 -30.52 -40.82
CA ASN A 242 12.56 -31.21 -42.01
C ASN A 242 13.34 -32.47 -41.58
N PRO A 243 12.89 -33.69 -41.96
CA PRO A 243 13.58 -34.93 -41.59
C PRO A 243 14.99 -35.06 -42.10
N THR A 244 15.48 -34.20 -42.98
CA THR A 244 16.91 -34.14 -43.39
C THR A 244 17.81 -33.51 -42.33
N TYR A 245 17.28 -32.85 -41.31
CA TYR A 245 18.02 -32.33 -40.15
C TYR A 245 18.11 -33.31 -38.97
N TYR A 246 17.91 -34.61 -39.17
CA TYR A 246 17.97 -35.67 -38.15
C TYR A 246 19.25 -35.79 -37.33
N PHE A 247 20.22 -34.91 -37.51
CA PHE A 247 21.53 -35.02 -36.88
C PHE A 247 21.89 -33.80 -36.04
N GLU A 248 20.95 -32.89 -35.79
CA GLU A 248 21.18 -31.75 -34.90
C GLU A 248 20.61 -32.01 -33.54
N ASP A 249 21.46 -31.92 -32.53
CA ASP A 249 21.12 -32.01 -31.14
C ASP A 249 20.88 -30.62 -30.59
N MET A 250 19.92 -30.50 -29.69
CA MET A 250 19.76 -29.34 -28.85
C MET A 250 20.57 -29.55 -27.57
N ALA A 251 21.42 -28.59 -27.24
CA ALA A 251 22.13 -28.60 -25.97
C ALA A 251 21.34 -27.81 -24.91
N VAL A 252 21.11 -28.44 -23.76
CA VAL A 252 20.49 -27.81 -22.58
C VAL A 252 21.49 -27.84 -21.44
N ILE A 253 21.83 -26.65 -20.94
CA ILE A 253 22.79 -26.47 -19.84
C ILE A 253 22.11 -25.71 -18.73
N ILE A 254 22.18 -26.23 -17.50
CA ILE A 254 21.63 -25.54 -16.31
C ILE A 254 22.75 -25.29 -15.32
N LYS A 255 22.83 -24.05 -14.85
CA LYS A 255 23.80 -23.55 -13.88
C LYS A 255 23.09 -23.10 -12.61
N SER A 256 23.56 -23.50 -11.44
CA SER A 256 23.17 -22.91 -10.17
C SER A 256 23.77 -21.52 -10.03
N LEU A 257 22.95 -20.51 -9.75
CA LEU A 257 23.45 -19.15 -9.55
C LEU A 257 24.14 -18.97 -8.19
N ALA A 258 23.67 -19.66 -7.16
CA ALA A 258 24.27 -19.57 -5.82
C ALA A 258 25.63 -20.26 -5.74
N GLU A 259 25.82 -21.38 -6.45
CA GLU A 259 27.05 -22.16 -6.42
C GLU A 259 27.98 -21.84 -7.60
N ASP A 260 27.51 -21.01 -8.53
CA ASP A 260 28.24 -20.64 -9.77
C ASP A 260 28.79 -21.84 -10.56
N ARG A 261 28.06 -22.98 -10.58
CA ARG A 261 28.48 -24.20 -11.26
C ARG A 261 27.38 -24.81 -12.12
N ILE A 262 27.77 -25.52 -13.15
CA ILE A 262 26.85 -26.32 -13.98
C ILE A 262 26.36 -27.49 -13.10
N VAL A 263 25.05 -27.59 -12.97
CA VAL A 263 24.37 -28.65 -12.24
C VAL A 263 23.81 -29.72 -13.17
N MET A 264 23.58 -29.37 -14.45
CA MET A 264 23.08 -30.31 -15.43
C MET A 264 23.50 -29.90 -16.86
N MET A 265 23.83 -30.88 -17.70
CA MET A 265 24.06 -30.74 -19.14
C MET A 265 23.43 -31.94 -19.84
N GLN A 266 22.65 -31.68 -20.87
CA GLN A 266 21.97 -32.72 -21.64
C GLN A 266 21.93 -32.33 -23.12
N TYR A 267 22.15 -33.31 -23.99
CA TYR A 267 21.87 -33.20 -25.43
C TYR A 267 20.52 -33.90 -25.70
N VAL A 268 19.73 -33.30 -26.54
CA VAL A 268 18.37 -33.77 -26.86
C VAL A 268 18.23 -33.80 -28.40
N ASP A 269 17.95 -34.95 -28.96
CA ASP A 269 17.68 -35.10 -30.38
C ASP A 269 16.47 -34.28 -30.79
N ILE A 270 16.58 -33.48 -31.88
CA ILE A 270 15.46 -32.71 -32.41
C ILE A 270 14.59 -33.63 -33.24
N THR A 271 13.42 -33.97 -32.71
CA THR A 271 12.47 -34.94 -33.32
C THR A 271 11.17 -34.27 -33.79
N ALA A 272 10.91 -33.01 -33.42
CA ALA A 272 9.71 -32.27 -33.81
C ALA A 272 9.91 -30.76 -33.61
N ASN A 273 9.02 -29.94 -34.19
CA ASN A 273 9.01 -28.50 -34.01
C ASN A 273 8.66 -28.05 -32.57
N THR A 274 7.98 -28.90 -31.83
CA THR A 274 7.68 -28.67 -30.40
C THR A 274 8.12 -29.88 -29.58
N MET A 275 9.04 -29.67 -28.66
CA MET A 275 9.57 -30.72 -27.81
C MET A 275 9.33 -30.41 -26.33
N ILE A 276 9.07 -31.45 -25.56
CA ILE A 276 8.99 -31.37 -24.10
C ILE A 276 10.18 -32.11 -23.51
N ILE A 277 11.05 -31.38 -22.85
CA ILE A 277 12.22 -31.91 -22.15
C ILE A 277 11.85 -32.09 -20.70
N SER A 278 12.03 -33.29 -20.19
CA SER A 278 11.74 -33.63 -18.81
C SER A 278 13.04 -33.95 -18.06
N ILE A 279 13.37 -33.16 -17.03
CA ILE A 279 14.63 -33.29 -16.29
C ILE A 279 14.28 -33.64 -14.84
N PRO A 280 14.65 -34.85 -14.34
CA PRO A 280 14.42 -35.22 -12.96
C PRO A 280 15.06 -34.22 -11.99
N ILE A 281 14.28 -33.73 -11.01
CA ILE A 281 14.80 -32.76 -10.04
C ILE A 281 15.76 -33.41 -9.05
N GLY A 282 15.51 -34.63 -8.62
CA GLY A 282 16.40 -35.40 -7.75
C GLY A 282 16.97 -34.59 -6.57
N LYS A 283 18.27 -34.78 -6.29
CA LYS A 283 18.99 -34.01 -5.27
C LYS A 283 19.72 -32.78 -5.86
N VAL A 284 19.56 -32.54 -7.15
CA VAL A 284 20.32 -31.51 -7.89
C VAL A 284 19.66 -30.14 -7.74
N PHE A 285 18.35 -30.08 -7.70
CA PHE A 285 17.58 -28.86 -7.61
C PHE A 285 17.01 -28.68 -6.21
N THR A 286 17.13 -27.45 -5.68
CA THR A 286 16.49 -27.01 -4.46
C THR A 286 15.29 -26.16 -4.82
N LEU A 287 14.17 -26.36 -4.12
CA LEU A 287 12.96 -25.55 -4.35
C LEU A 287 13.12 -24.14 -3.80
N TRP A 288 12.58 -23.18 -4.54
CA TRP A 288 12.60 -21.76 -4.23
C TRP A 288 11.48 -21.39 -3.25
N ASP A 289 11.77 -20.58 -2.24
CA ASP A 289 10.80 -19.92 -1.38
C ASP A 289 11.40 -18.65 -0.72
N GLU A 290 10.61 -17.97 0.15
CA GLU A 290 11.01 -16.72 0.82
C GLU A 290 12.26 -16.85 1.71
N PHE A 291 12.59 -18.05 2.21
CA PHE A 291 13.73 -18.32 3.07
C PHE A 291 14.92 -18.86 2.30
N ASN A 292 14.66 -19.43 1.13
CA ASN A 292 15.69 -19.98 0.25
C ASN A 292 15.38 -19.68 -1.21
N PRO A 293 15.65 -18.44 -1.68
CA PRO A 293 15.36 -18.00 -3.04
C PRO A 293 16.36 -18.55 -4.05
N GLN A 294 16.45 -19.87 -4.17
CA GLN A 294 17.40 -20.55 -5.05
C GLN A 294 17.01 -20.41 -6.51
N LEU A 295 17.91 -19.88 -7.32
CA LEU A 295 17.72 -19.67 -8.75
C LEU A 295 18.75 -20.44 -9.58
N TYR A 296 18.33 -20.76 -10.78
CA TYR A 296 19.11 -21.44 -11.80
C TYR A 296 19.07 -20.65 -13.11
N LYS A 297 20.14 -20.74 -13.88
CA LYS A 297 20.23 -20.20 -15.23
C LYS A 297 20.20 -21.35 -16.21
N ILE A 298 19.29 -21.29 -17.17
CA ILE A 298 19.25 -22.24 -18.27
C ILE A 298 19.73 -21.60 -19.56
N GLY A 299 20.59 -22.31 -20.29
CA GLY A 299 20.98 -22.02 -21.66
C GLY A 299 20.52 -23.15 -22.58
N ILE A 300 19.89 -22.81 -23.69
CA ILE A 300 19.45 -23.73 -24.73
C ILE A 300 20.06 -23.30 -26.06
N THR A 301 20.78 -24.21 -26.69
CA THR A 301 21.42 -23.96 -28.00
C THR A 301 20.84 -24.91 -29.05
N VAL A 302 20.48 -24.37 -30.19
CA VAL A 302 19.99 -25.11 -31.37
C VAL A 302 20.69 -24.57 -32.62
N GLY A 303 21.59 -25.32 -33.20
CA GLY A 303 22.45 -24.80 -34.28
C GLY A 303 23.21 -23.55 -33.83
N ASP A 304 23.02 -22.45 -34.56
CA ASP A 304 23.61 -21.15 -34.22
C ASP A 304 22.75 -20.28 -33.32
N ASP A 305 21.54 -20.73 -32.95
CA ASP A 305 20.63 -19.96 -32.08
C ASP A 305 20.77 -20.33 -30.60
N TYR A 306 20.62 -19.34 -29.73
CA TYR A 306 20.81 -19.47 -28.32
C TYR A 306 19.70 -18.72 -27.52
N TYR A 307 19.14 -19.42 -26.56
CA TYR A 307 18.18 -18.85 -25.60
C TYR A 307 18.71 -18.99 -24.18
N GLU A 308 18.55 -17.96 -23.38
CA GLU A 308 18.98 -17.97 -21.99
C GLU A 308 17.93 -17.28 -21.11
N THR A 309 17.65 -17.86 -19.94
CA THR A 309 16.84 -17.21 -18.90
C THR A 309 17.14 -17.75 -17.52
N THR A 310 16.70 -17.02 -16.49
CA THR A 310 16.75 -17.43 -15.07
C THR A 310 15.42 -18.04 -14.67
N PHE A 311 15.43 -19.07 -13.83
CA PHE A 311 14.24 -19.70 -13.29
C PHE A 311 14.48 -20.25 -11.90
N GLY A 312 13.40 -20.57 -11.19
CA GLY A 312 13.41 -21.34 -9.93
C GLY A 312 12.30 -22.37 -9.93
N LEU A 313 12.43 -23.37 -9.08
CA LEU A 313 11.42 -24.43 -8.94
C LEU A 313 10.67 -24.27 -7.63
N ARG A 314 9.36 -24.39 -7.67
CA ARG A 314 8.51 -24.36 -6.48
C ARG A 314 7.22 -25.13 -6.74
N LYS A 315 6.56 -25.57 -5.67
CA LYS A 315 5.19 -26.12 -5.71
C LYS A 315 4.27 -25.15 -4.96
N VAL A 316 3.15 -24.79 -5.54
CA VAL A 316 2.15 -23.96 -4.87
C VAL A 316 0.81 -24.66 -4.87
N GLY A 317 0.07 -24.59 -3.76
CA GLY A 317 -1.20 -25.30 -3.64
C GLY A 317 -2.09 -24.75 -2.54
N VAL A 318 -3.28 -25.34 -2.47
CA VAL A 318 -4.32 -25.03 -1.49
C VAL A 318 -4.80 -26.30 -0.84
N GLN A 319 -4.96 -26.27 0.47
CA GLN A 319 -5.64 -27.35 1.22
C GLN A 319 -6.61 -26.70 2.23
N GLY A 320 -7.89 -26.80 1.94
CA GLY A 320 -8.91 -26.08 2.71
C GLY A 320 -8.65 -24.58 2.72
N ARG A 321 -8.57 -23.97 3.89
CA ARG A 321 -8.32 -22.52 4.05
C ARG A 321 -6.84 -22.14 4.06
N GLN A 322 -5.93 -23.07 3.82
CA GLN A 322 -4.51 -22.86 3.93
C GLN A 322 -3.83 -22.87 2.57
N LEU A 323 -2.98 -21.86 2.32
CA LEU A 323 -2.02 -21.83 1.22
C LEU A 323 -0.81 -22.69 1.56
N TYR A 324 -0.20 -23.27 0.53
CA TYR A 324 1.03 -24.07 0.65
C TYR A 324 2.07 -23.65 -0.37
N ILE A 325 3.33 -23.69 0.07
CA ILE A 325 4.51 -23.59 -0.77
C ILE A 325 5.46 -24.74 -0.42
N ASN A 326 5.88 -25.53 -1.42
CA ASN A 326 6.81 -26.65 -1.23
C ASN A 326 6.35 -27.63 -0.13
N ASP A 327 5.06 -27.96 -0.16
CA ASP A 327 4.39 -28.89 0.79
C ASP A 327 4.35 -28.38 2.25
N ARG A 328 4.65 -27.10 2.51
CA ARG A 328 4.50 -26.46 3.82
C ARG A 328 3.47 -25.33 3.80
N PRO A 329 2.79 -25.07 4.91
CA PRO A 329 1.86 -23.95 5.01
C PRO A 329 2.53 -22.60 4.72
N LEU A 330 1.82 -21.74 4.00
CA LEU A 330 2.25 -20.38 3.65
C LEU A 330 1.25 -19.37 4.21
N TRP A 331 1.76 -18.36 4.91
CA TRP A 331 0.99 -17.18 5.33
C TRP A 331 1.55 -15.94 4.65
N LEU A 332 0.68 -15.23 3.95
CA LEU A 332 1.05 -14.01 3.26
C LEU A 332 0.98 -12.81 4.21
N ARG A 333 2.07 -12.10 4.29
CA ARG A 333 2.16 -10.77 4.90
C ARG A 333 2.45 -9.80 3.75
N GLY A 334 1.39 -9.24 3.19
CA GLY A 334 1.49 -8.54 1.92
C GLY A 334 1.23 -7.05 1.99
N THR A 335 1.64 -6.38 0.94
CA THR A 335 1.25 -5.02 0.60
C THR A 335 0.71 -4.95 -0.83
N VAL A 336 -0.08 -3.94 -1.10
CA VAL A 336 -0.44 -3.56 -2.46
C VAL A 336 0.60 -2.57 -2.99
N GLU A 337 0.97 -2.70 -4.26
CA GLU A 337 1.69 -1.73 -5.04
C GLU A 337 0.70 -1.09 -6.02
N ASN A 338 0.57 0.24 -5.95
CA ASN A 338 -0.52 0.99 -6.57
C ASN A 338 -0.11 1.71 -7.86
N CYS A 339 1.02 1.36 -8.46
CA CYS A 339 1.51 1.94 -9.72
C CYS A 339 1.67 3.47 -9.65
N CYS A 340 2.21 3.99 -8.55
CA CYS A 340 2.41 5.43 -8.37
C CYS A 340 3.91 5.76 -8.40
N PHE A 341 4.39 6.18 -9.57
CA PHE A 341 5.80 6.51 -9.85
C PHE A 341 5.92 7.94 -10.36
N PRO A 342 5.97 8.96 -9.49
CA PRO A 342 5.85 10.37 -9.89
C PRO A 342 7.01 10.88 -10.74
N GLU A 343 8.19 10.26 -10.65
CA GLU A 343 9.35 10.69 -11.43
C GLU A 343 9.17 10.45 -12.94
N THR A 344 8.56 9.34 -13.29
CA THR A 344 8.42 8.91 -14.70
C THR A 344 6.98 8.91 -15.21
N GLY A 345 6.01 8.65 -14.30
CA GLY A 345 4.64 8.35 -14.65
C GLY A 345 4.43 6.91 -15.11
N TYR A 346 5.43 6.04 -14.99
CA TYR A 346 5.37 4.61 -15.30
C TYR A 346 6.29 3.81 -14.37
N PRO A 347 6.05 2.48 -14.19
CA PRO A 347 6.89 1.63 -13.35
C PRO A 347 8.36 1.59 -13.81
N PRO A 348 9.33 1.52 -12.90
CA PRO A 348 10.73 1.33 -13.24
C PRO A 348 10.93 0.10 -14.13
N MET A 349 11.74 0.23 -15.19
CA MET A 349 12.04 -0.85 -16.13
C MET A 349 13.34 -1.57 -15.80
N ASP A 350 14.04 -1.19 -14.75
CA ASP A 350 15.30 -1.78 -14.31
C ASP A 350 15.16 -2.57 -13.00
N GLU A 351 15.94 -3.63 -12.90
CA GLU A 351 15.93 -4.54 -11.75
C GLU A 351 16.42 -3.87 -10.45
N ALA A 352 17.39 -2.94 -10.54
CA ALA A 352 17.98 -2.32 -9.36
C ALA A 352 16.95 -1.47 -8.58
N SER A 353 16.12 -0.73 -9.30
CA SER A 353 14.99 0.01 -8.73
C SER A 353 14.01 -0.92 -8.01
N TRP A 354 13.66 -2.05 -8.63
CA TRP A 354 12.76 -3.03 -8.01
C TRP A 354 13.40 -3.76 -6.82
N ILE A 355 14.71 -4.05 -6.87
CA ILE A 355 15.42 -4.57 -5.69
C ILE A 355 15.32 -3.58 -4.53
N SER A 356 15.49 -2.28 -4.79
CA SER A 356 15.36 -1.25 -3.74
C SER A 356 13.95 -1.25 -3.13
N ILE A 357 12.91 -1.24 -3.95
CA ILE A 357 11.50 -1.27 -3.53
C ILE A 357 11.20 -2.55 -2.72
N LEU A 358 11.51 -3.71 -3.28
CA LEU A 358 11.19 -4.99 -2.65
C LEU A 358 12.05 -5.29 -1.41
N THR A 359 13.24 -4.70 -1.32
CA THR A 359 14.04 -4.74 -0.08
C THR A 359 13.30 -4.02 1.05
N LYS A 360 12.68 -2.85 0.77
CA LYS A 360 11.83 -2.17 1.76
C LYS A 360 10.66 -3.04 2.20
N VAL A 361 9.98 -3.69 1.28
CA VAL A 361 8.91 -4.65 1.60
C VAL A 361 9.40 -5.72 2.58
N LYS A 362 10.58 -6.30 2.32
CA LYS A 362 11.19 -7.34 3.18
C LYS A 362 11.68 -6.79 4.51
N GLU A 363 12.26 -5.59 4.54
CA GLU A 363 12.69 -4.90 5.77
C GLU A 363 11.53 -4.68 6.74
N TYR A 364 10.33 -4.42 6.23
CA TYR A 364 9.10 -4.29 7.00
C TYR A 364 8.43 -5.64 7.34
N GLY A 365 9.14 -6.77 7.17
CA GLY A 365 8.67 -8.10 7.54
C GLY A 365 7.60 -8.69 6.63
N LEU A 366 7.36 -8.09 5.47
CA LEU A 366 6.43 -8.56 4.47
C LEU A 366 7.11 -9.57 3.53
N ASN A 367 6.32 -10.45 2.92
CA ASN A 367 6.79 -11.48 2.00
C ASN A 367 5.99 -11.53 0.68
N HIS A 368 5.06 -10.59 0.49
CA HIS A 368 4.12 -10.65 -0.63
C HIS A 368 3.80 -9.25 -1.16
N VAL A 369 3.65 -9.14 -2.49
CA VAL A 369 3.18 -7.93 -3.17
C VAL A 369 2.07 -8.28 -4.15
N ARG A 370 0.94 -7.57 -4.03
CA ARG A 370 -0.13 -7.52 -5.01
C ARG A 370 0.01 -6.26 -5.86
N PHE A 371 -0.08 -6.39 -7.17
CA PHE A 371 -0.06 -5.26 -8.10
C PHE A 371 -1.50 -4.91 -8.49
N HIS A 372 -1.97 -3.78 -7.96
CA HIS A 372 -3.37 -3.37 -8.08
C HIS A 372 -3.74 -2.98 -9.52
N SER A 373 -4.56 -3.82 -10.16
CA SER A 373 -5.06 -3.69 -11.52
C SER A 373 -3.98 -3.40 -12.58
N TYR A 374 -2.79 -3.97 -12.41
CA TYR A 374 -1.75 -3.95 -13.43
C TYR A 374 -0.77 -5.13 -13.27
N CYS A 375 0.02 -5.36 -14.31
CA CYS A 375 1.13 -6.30 -14.29
C CYS A 375 2.46 -5.52 -14.37
N PRO A 376 3.39 -5.72 -13.42
CA PRO A 376 4.66 -5.02 -13.43
C PRO A 376 5.57 -5.49 -14.59
N PRO A 377 6.67 -4.79 -14.90
CA PRO A 377 7.66 -5.24 -15.88
C PRO A 377 8.45 -6.45 -15.37
N GLU A 378 9.17 -7.14 -16.29
CA GLU A 378 10.02 -8.29 -15.99
C GLU A 378 11.02 -8.02 -14.86
N ALA A 379 11.54 -6.80 -14.79
CA ALA A 379 12.46 -6.36 -13.76
C ALA A 379 11.93 -6.56 -12.32
N ALA A 380 10.62 -6.39 -12.10
CA ALA A 380 9.99 -6.63 -10.82
C ALA A 380 9.96 -8.12 -10.45
N PHE A 381 9.67 -8.99 -11.40
CA PHE A 381 9.70 -10.44 -11.20
C PHE A 381 11.12 -10.93 -10.92
N ALA A 382 12.11 -10.45 -11.68
CA ALA A 382 13.51 -10.81 -11.49
C ALA A 382 14.02 -10.38 -10.10
N ALA A 383 13.66 -9.20 -9.63
CA ALA A 383 13.99 -8.72 -8.29
C ALA A 383 13.30 -9.56 -7.20
N ALA A 384 12.03 -9.89 -7.37
CA ALA A 384 11.28 -10.72 -6.44
C ALA A 384 11.82 -12.14 -6.34
N ASP A 385 12.22 -12.72 -7.48
CA ASP A 385 12.88 -14.03 -7.53
C ASP A 385 14.15 -14.06 -6.67
N LYS A 386 14.98 -13.02 -6.77
CA LYS A 386 16.23 -12.91 -6.00
C LYS A 386 16.00 -12.68 -4.51
N LEU A 387 14.94 -11.96 -4.15
CA LEU A 387 14.64 -11.59 -2.77
C LEU A 387 13.74 -12.59 -2.04
N GLY A 388 13.12 -13.54 -2.75
CA GLY A 388 12.17 -14.47 -2.16
C GLY A 388 10.86 -13.79 -1.77
N ILE A 389 10.25 -13.03 -2.69
CA ILE A 389 8.98 -12.35 -2.46
C ILE A 389 7.92 -12.94 -3.40
N TYR A 390 6.77 -13.26 -2.85
CA TYR A 390 5.64 -13.81 -3.59
C TYR A 390 4.86 -12.70 -4.30
N LEU A 391 4.60 -12.85 -5.59
CA LEU A 391 3.90 -11.85 -6.38
C LEU A 391 2.50 -12.32 -6.79
N GLN A 392 1.58 -11.35 -6.77
CA GLN A 392 0.25 -11.44 -7.37
C GLN A 392 0.06 -10.26 -8.33
N PRO A 393 0.49 -10.35 -9.59
CA PRO A 393 0.04 -9.42 -10.61
C PRO A 393 -1.47 -9.61 -10.86
N GLU A 394 -2.11 -8.53 -11.25
CA GLU A 394 -3.51 -8.56 -11.69
C GLU A 394 -3.60 -8.30 -13.20
N GLY A 395 -4.66 -8.82 -13.81
CA GLY A 395 -5.09 -8.34 -15.10
C GLY A 395 -5.33 -6.81 -15.01
N PRO A 396 -5.02 -6.04 -16.08
CA PRO A 396 -5.07 -4.58 -16.01
C PRO A 396 -6.51 -4.05 -16.03
N SER A 397 -7.30 -4.40 -15.01
CA SER A 397 -8.74 -4.16 -14.99
C SER A 397 -9.23 -3.72 -13.61
N TRP A 398 -9.89 -2.56 -13.60
CA TRP A 398 -10.74 -2.10 -12.51
C TRP A 398 -12.03 -1.53 -13.07
N PRO A 399 -13.04 -2.40 -13.38
CA PRO A 399 -14.24 -1.99 -14.10
C PRO A 399 -15.35 -1.45 -13.19
N ASN A 400 -15.05 -0.98 -12.00
CA ASN A 400 -16.04 -0.47 -11.05
C ASN A 400 -16.88 0.68 -11.62
N HIS A 401 -16.29 1.53 -12.46
CA HIS A 401 -16.96 2.65 -13.12
C HIS A 401 -16.93 2.53 -14.64
N GLY A 402 -18.11 2.60 -15.25
CA GLY A 402 -18.28 2.70 -16.71
C GLY A 402 -18.09 1.40 -17.51
N VAL A 403 -17.47 0.38 -16.95
CA VAL A 403 -17.21 -0.91 -17.61
C VAL A 403 -17.89 -2.04 -16.84
N ARG A 404 -18.46 -3.01 -17.55
CA ARG A 404 -19.20 -4.12 -16.97
C ARG A 404 -18.84 -5.43 -17.67
N LEU A 405 -18.29 -6.37 -16.92
CA LEU A 405 -17.94 -7.69 -17.43
C LEU A 405 -19.19 -8.45 -17.91
N ARG A 406 -19.02 -9.25 -18.96
CA ARG A 406 -20.06 -10.08 -19.58
C ARG A 406 -21.29 -9.28 -20.06
N ARG A 407 -21.03 -8.06 -20.56
CA ARG A 407 -22.06 -7.18 -21.16
C ARG A 407 -21.76 -6.82 -22.62
N GLY A 408 -20.91 -7.62 -23.28
CA GLY A 408 -20.55 -7.42 -24.70
C GLY A 408 -19.59 -6.27 -24.94
N GLN A 409 -18.87 -5.83 -23.91
CA GLN A 409 -17.79 -4.85 -24.04
C GLN A 409 -16.46 -5.55 -24.39
N LYS A 410 -15.53 -4.84 -25.02
CA LYS A 410 -14.24 -5.37 -25.45
C LYS A 410 -13.38 -5.99 -24.33
N ILE A 411 -13.60 -5.54 -23.07
CA ILE A 411 -12.88 -6.07 -21.91
C ILE A 411 -13.03 -7.59 -21.78
N ASP A 412 -14.17 -8.15 -22.13
CA ASP A 412 -14.46 -9.56 -21.92
C ASP A 412 -13.45 -10.48 -22.64
N GLU A 413 -13.06 -10.09 -23.86
CA GLU A 413 -12.06 -10.79 -24.65
C GLU A 413 -10.65 -10.35 -24.31
N TYR A 414 -10.43 -9.03 -24.24
CA TYR A 414 -9.11 -8.45 -23.99
C TYR A 414 -8.49 -8.96 -22.68
N LEU A 415 -9.24 -8.98 -21.57
CA LEU A 415 -8.73 -9.37 -20.26
C LEU A 415 -8.24 -10.83 -20.23
N LEU A 416 -8.95 -11.74 -20.88
CA LEU A 416 -8.53 -13.14 -20.96
C LEU A 416 -7.26 -13.31 -21.79
N GLU A 417 -7.20 -12.68 -22.96
CA GLU A 417 -6.02 -12.77 -23.84
C GLU A 417 -4.79 -12.08 -23.22
N GLU A 418 -5.01 -10.95 -22.55
CA GLU A 418 -3.93 -10.27 -21.82
C GLU A 418 -3.40 -11.12 -20.66
N SER A 419 -4.29 -11.80 -19.93
CA SER A 419 -3.90 -12.72 -18.85
C SER A 419 -3.05 -13.88 -19.36
N LYS A 420 -3.39 -14.44 -20.52
CA LYS A 420 -2.58 -15.49 -21.15
C LYS A 420 -1.20 -14.96 -21.57
N ARG A 421 -1.15 -13.75 -22.17
CA ARG A 421 0.12 -13.10 -22.53
C ARG A 421 1.01 -12.87 -21.31
N ILE A 422 0.44 -12.41 -20.20
CA ILE A 422 1.17 -12.23 -18.92
C ILE A 422 1.79 -13.54 -18.46
N VAL A 423 1.02 -14.63 -18.43
CA VAL A 423 1.51 -15.95 -18.02
C VAL A 423 2.56 -16.49 -19.00
N ASP A 424 2.37 -16.29 -20.30
CA ASP A 424 3.32 -16.74 -21.31
C ASP A 424 4.65 -16.00 -21.24
N THR A 425 4.62 -14.71 -20.88
CA THR A 425 5.80 -13.88 -20.80
C THR A 425 6.55 -14.08 -19.47
N TYR A 426 5.85 -14.05 -18.35
CA TYR A 426 6.46 -14.01 -17.01
C TYR A 426 6.27 -15.31 -16.21
N GLY A 427 5.63 -16.33 -16.79
CA GLY A 427 5.26 -17.54 -16.07
C GLY A 427 6.42 -18.42 -15.58
N HIS A 428 7.64 -18.20 -16.08
CA HIS A 428 8.84 -18.92 -15.65
C HIS A 428 9.42 -18.41 -14.31
N HIS A 429 9.00 -17.23 -13.84
CA HIS A 429 9.44 -16.66 -12.58
C HIS A 429 8.83 -17.41 -11.39
N PRO A 430 9.63 -17.94 -10.45
CA PRO A 430 9.10 -18.67 -9.30
C PRO A 430 8.34 -17.78 -8.31
N SER A 431 8.62 -16.48 -8.27
CA SER A 431 7.89 -15.49 -7.47
C SER A 431 6.44 -15.29 -7.90
N PHE A 432 6.12 -15.55 -9.16
CA PHE A 432 4.77 -15.42 -9.71
C PHE A 432 3.90 -16.62 -9.32
N ILE A 433 3.40 -16.62 -8.09
CA ILE A 433 2.63 -17.75 -7.53
C ILE A 433 1.11 -17.61 -7.65
N MET A 434 0.62 -16.38 -7.83
CA MET A 434 -0.81 -16.04 -7.76
C MET A 434 -1.17 -15.03 -8.84
N MET A 435 -2.42 -15.06 -9.34
CA MET A 435 -2.95 -14.05 -10.26
C MET A 435 -4.44 -13.83 -10.03
N ALA A 436 -4.89 -12.59 -10.12
CA ALA A 436 -6.32 -12.24 -10.19
C ALA A 436 -6.65 -11.59 -11.55
N ALA A 437 -7.92 -11.70 -11.99
CA ALA A 437 -8.33 -11.05 -13.23
C ALA A 437 -8.35 -9.51 -13.12
N GLY A 438 -8.49 -8.97 -11.93
CA GLY A 438 -8.44 -7.54 -11.67
C GLY A 438 -9.00 -7.18 -10.31
N ASN A 439 -9.28 -5.87 -10.13
CA ASN A 439 -9.81 -5.31 -8.90
C ASN A 439 -11.30 -4.93 -9.06
N GLU A 440 -12.09 -5.12 -8.02
CA GLU A 440 -13.46 -4.62 -7.81
C GLU A 440 -14.33 -4.55 -9.08
N PRO A 441 -14.68 -5.71 -9.64
CA PRO A 441 -15.40 -5.79 -10.90
C PRO A 441 -16.87 -5.39 -10.80
N ALA A 442 -17.46 -5.02 -11.93
CA ALA A 442 -18.88 -4.75 -12.11
C ALA A 442 -19.47 -5.61 -13.23
N GLY A 443 -20.79 -5.59 -13.38
CA GLY A 443 -21.50 -6.40 -14.37
C GLY A 443 -21.83 -7.81 -13.86
N ASP A 444 -21.87 -8.78 -14.76
CA ASP A 444 -22.05 -10.19 -14.45
C ASP A 444 -20.69 -10.88 -14.13
N TRP A 445 -19.98 -10.23 -13.21
CA TRP A 445 -18.59 -10.50 -12.95
C TRP A 445 -18.35 -11.89 -12.30
N VAL A 446 -19.25 -12.37 -11.45
CA VAL A 446 -19.09 -13.68 -10.81
C VAL A 446 -19.01 -14.80 -11.86
N ALA A 447 -19.94 -14.80 -12.80
CA ALA A 447 -19.94 -15.78 -13.88
C ALA A 447 -18.72 -15.62 -14.80
N TYR A 448 -18.33 -14.37 -15.14
CA TYR A 448 -17.13 -14.12 -15.93
C TYR A 448 -15.87 -14.62 -15.23
N CYS A 449 -15.68 -14.26 -13.96
CA CYS A 449 -14.49 -14.60 -13.21
C CYS A 449 -14.39 -16.10 -12.94
N ASN A 450 -15.48 -16.79 -12.70
CA ASN A 450 -15.50 -18.26 -12.58
C ASN A 450 -15.04 -18.94 -13.88
N ASP A 451 -15.50 -18.48 -15.04
CA ASP A 451 -15.07 -18.99 -16.35
C ASP A 451 -13.60 -18.61 -16.62
N TRP A 452 -13.17 -17.42 -16.23
CA TRP A 452 -11.78 -16.98 -16.36
C TRP A 452 -10.83 -17.83 -15.51
N VAL A 453 -11.12 -18.04 -14.22
CA VAL A 453 -10.31 -18.89 -13.32
C VAL A 453 -10.18 -20.31 -13.90
N LYS A 454 -11.30 -20.92 -14.31
CA LYS A 454 -11.31 -22.24 -14.91
C LYS A 454 -10.48 -22.32 -16.19
N THR A 455 -10.51 -21.26 -17.00
CA THR A 455 -9.75 -21.19 -18.26
C THR A 455 -8.27 -21.01 -18.00
N MET A 456 -7.90 -20.10 -17.09
CA MET A 456 -6.51 -19.84 -16.74
C MET A 456 -5.87 -21.04 -16.04
N LYS A 457 -6.57 -21.72 -15.13
CA LYS A 457 -6.07 -22.94 -14.48
C LYS A 457 -5.80 -24.08 -15.46
N ARG A 458 -6.60 -24.22 -16.51
CA ARG A 458 -6.33 -25.16 -17.59
C ARG A 458 -5.14 -24.73 -18.45
N TYR A 459 -5.04 -23.43 -18.71
CA TYR A 459 -3.98 -22.87 -19.56
C TYR A 459 -2.61 -22.98 -18.89
N ASP A 460 -2.55 -22.68 -17.61
CA ASP A 460 -1.34 -22.82 -16.79
C ASP A 460 -1.70 -23.26 -15.35
N PRO A 461 -1.53 -24.52 -15.02
CA PRO A 461 -1.84 -25.06 -13.70
C PRO A 461 -0.80 -24.71 -12.62
N SER A 462 0.33 -24.08 -12.97
CA SER A 462 1.49 -23.91 -12.09
C SER A 462 1.34 -22.80 -11.03
N ARG A 463 0.22 -22.10 -10.99
CA ARG A 463 -0.08 -21.03 -10.02
C ARG A 463 -1.53 -21.04 -9.58
N LEU A 464 -1.87 -20.20 -8.61
CA LEU A 464 -3.22 -20.05 -8.10
C LEU A 464 -3.94 -18.87 -8.76
N TYR A 465 -5.23 -19.01 -8.99
CA TYR A 465 -6.07 -18.01 -9.64
C TYR A 465 -7.24 -17.57 -8.77
N CYS A 466 -7.49 -16.28 -8.73
CA CYS A 466 -8.62 -15.62 -8.09
C CYS A 466 -9.39 -14.78 -9.12
N GLY A 467 -10.71 -14.82 -9.06
CA GLY A 467 -11.53 -14.06 -10.00
C GLY A 467 -11.32 -12.56 -9.89
N ALA A 468 -11.27 -12.02 -8.68
CA ALA A 468 -10.97 -10.61 -8.44
C ALA A 468 -10.60 -10.34 -6.99
N SER A 469 -9.80 -9.29 -6.77
CA SER A 469 -9.59 -8.72 -5.45
C SER A 469 -10.71 -7.74 -5.14
N VAL A 470 -11.47 -7.95 -4.05
CA VAL A 470 -12.74 -7.23 -3.87
C VAL A 470 -12.98 -6.75 -2.44
N GLY A 471 -13.69 -5.63 -2.33
CA GLY A 471 -14.20 -5.11 -1.06
C GLY A 471 -15.27 -5.99 -0.41
N GLY A 472 -15.65 -5.67 0.84
CA GLY A 472 -16.61 -6.48 1.61
C GLY A 472 -18.02 -6.57 1.01
N GLY A 473 -18.44 -5.54 0.24
CA GLY A 473 -19.78 -5.48 -0.38
C GLY A 473 -19.95 -6.30 -1.65
N TRP A 474 -18.87 -6.81 -2.24
CA TRP A 474 -18.94 -7.68 -3.42
C TRP A 474 -19.41 -9.08 -3.05
N ALA A 475 -20.05 -9.78 -3.98
CA ALA A 475 -20.42 -11.17 -3.82
C ALA A 475 -19.16 -12.07 -3.66
N TRP A 476 -19.39 -13.36 -3.38
CA TRP A 476 -18.37 -14.37 -3.49
C TRP A 476 -18.44 -15.03 -4.88
N ASP A 477 -17.30 -15.38 -5.43
CA ASP A 477 -17.15 -16.21 -6.62
C ASP A 477 -16.66 -17.61 -6.19
N ASP A 478 -17.37 -18.64 -6.57
CA ASP A 478 -17.11 -20.04 -6.16
C ASP A 478 -16.04 -20.75 -7.00
N GLY A 479 -15.61 -20.12 -8.10
CA GLY A 479 -14.56 -20.63 -8.98
C GLY A 479 -13.15 -20.32 -8.50
N SER A 480 -12.96 -19.34 -7.62
CA SER A 480 -11.65 -18.90 -7.15
C SER A 480 -10.96 -19.95 -6.27
N GLU A 481 -9.66 -20.19 -6.49
CA GLU A 481 -8.86 -21.10 -5.66
C GLU A 481 -8.50 -20.49 -4.31
N TYR A 482 -8.48 -19.16 -4.20
CA TYR A 482 -8.31 -18.34 -3.00
C TYR A 482 -9.09 -17.05 -3.16
N HIS A 483 -9.39 -16.37 -2.07
CA HIS A 483 -10.10 -15.09 -2.11
C HIS A 483 -9.27 -13.97 -1.51
N VAL A 484 -9.19 -12.84 -2.22
CA VAL A 484 -8.75 -11.56 -1.66
C VAL A 484 -10.01 -10.76 -1.39
N LYS A 485 -10.38 -10.65 -0.11
CA LYS A 485 -11.72 -10.17 0.28
C LYS A 485 -11.67 -9.16 1.43
N GLY A 486 -12.33 -8.03 1.24
CA GLY A 486 -12.63 -7.09 2.32
C GLY A 486 -13.76 -7.59 3.22
N GLY A 487 -14.02 -6.90 4.31
CA GLY A 487 -15.08 -7.20 5.27
C GLY A 487 -14.58 -7.76 6.60
N ALA A 488 -13.52 -8.54 6.62
CA ALA A 488 -12.81 -8.95 7.84
C ALA A 488 -11.47 -8.21 7.92
N ARG A 489 -11.52 -6.91 8.13
CA ARG A 489 -10.42 -5.97 8.29
C ARG A 489 -10.87 -4.76 9.10
N GLY A 490 -9.94 -3.93 9.54
CA GLY A 490 -10.21 -2.73 10.31
C GLY A 490 -10.32 -2.98 11.81
N LEU A 491 -10.53 -1.89 12.54
CA LEU A 491 -10.76 -1.86 13.97
C LEU A 491 -12.19 -1.36 14.22
N ASP A 492 -12.84 -1.86 15.26
CA ASP A 492 -14.19 -1.46 15.66
C ASP A 492 -14.21 -0.40 16.77
N TRP A 493 -13.11 0.30 16.94
CA TRP A 493 -12.91 1.29 18.00
C TRP A 493 -13.72 2.58 17.82
N ASP A 494 -14.45 2.71 16.75
CA ASP A 494 -15.50 3.73 16.59
C ASP A 494 -16.78 3.38 17.39
N LYS A 495 -16.97 2.11 17.74
CA LYS A 495 -18.14 1.57 18.45
C LYS A 495 -17.82 0.97 19.81
N HIS A 496 -16.64 0.41 19.96
CA HIS A 496 -16.21 -0.33 21.13
C HIS A 496 -14.94 0.26 21.75
N VAL A 497 -14.81 0.12 23.07
CA VAL A 497 -13.58 0.47 23.77
C VAL A 497 -12.42 -0.35 23.18
N PRO A 498 -11.26 0.26 22.97
CA PRO A 498 -10.11 -0.46 22.43
C PRO A 498 -9.74 -1.70 23.23
N HIS A 499 -9.58 -2.80 22.55
CA HIS A 499 -9.19 -4.10 23.05
C HIS A 499 -8.36 -4.86 22.01
N ALA A 500 -7.71 -5.93 22.40
CA ALA A 500 -6.88 -6.76 21.54
C ALA A 500 -6.95 -8.26 21.92
N ASP A 501 -8.08 -8.72 22.45
CA ASP A 501 -8.27 -10.11 22.85
C ASP A 501 -9.04 -10.96 21.84
N ASP A 502 -9.39 -10.39 20.71
CA ASP A 502 -10.22 -10.98 19.65
C ASP A 502 -9.46 -11.38 18.37
N ASP A 503 -10.20 -11.97 17.45
CA ASP A 503 -9.82 -12.25 16.08
C ASP A 503 -10.98 -11.92 15.11
N TYR A 504 -10.75 -11.96 13.79
CA TYR A 504 -11.78 -11.57 12.81
C TYR A 504 -12.97 -12.52 12.72
N PHE A 505 -12.82 -13.77 13.13
CA PHE A 505 -13.89 -14.76 12.99
C PHE A 505 -14.69 -15.03 14.27
N SER A 506 -14.17 -14.62 15.43
CA SER A 506 -14.84 -14.77 16.71
C SER A 506 -15.68 -13.57 17.12
N GLN A 507 -15.66 -12.48 16.34
CA GLN A 507 -16.21 -11.19 16.75
C GLN A 507 -17.65 -10.89 16.35
N ILE A 508 -18.25 -10.04 17.18
CA ILE A 508 -19.61 -9.52 16.99
C ILE A 508 -19.68 -8.42 15.92
N ALA A 509 -18.60 -7.66 15.71
CA ALA A 509 -18.55 -6.53 14.78
C ALA A 509 -18.50 -6.93 13.31
N PHE A 510 -17.95 -8.09 13.02
CA PHE A 510 -17.96 -8.66 11.67
C PHE A 510 -19.09 -9.70 11.56
N PRO A 511 -19.62 -9.95 10.35
CA PRO A 511 -20.66 -10.95 10.19
C PRO A 511 -20.20 -12.27 10.83
N ARG A 512 -20.93 -12.77 11.81
CA ARG A 512 -20.58 -14.00 12.56
C ARG A 512 -20.29 -15.19 11.66
N ASN A 513 -20.86 -15.18 10.44
CA ASN A 513 -20.75 -16.23 9.45
C ASN A 513 -19.79 -15.88 8.31
N TYR A 514 -18.94 -14.84 8.42
CA TYR A 514 -18.05 -14.45 7.33
C TYR A 514 -17.16 -15.62 6.88
N LYS A 515 -16.61 -16.36 7.85
CA LYS A 515 -15.84 -17.58 7.61
C LYS A 515 -16.64 -18.66 6.90
N ASP A 516 -17.91 -18.83 7.28
CA ASP A 516 -18.81 -19.87 6.75
C ASP A 516 -19.44 -19.45 5.42
N SER A 517 -19.30 -18.17 5.02
CA SER A 517 -19.83 -17.65 3.76
C SER A 517 -18.96 -17.99 2.55
N VAL A 518 -17.74 -18.49 2.75
CA VAL A 518 -16.83 -18.86 1.66
C VAL A 518 -17.35 -20.11 0.95
N PRO A 519 -17.73 -20.02 -0.33
CA PRO A 519 -18.52 -21.05 -0.97
C PRO A 519 -17.77 -22.39 -1.15
N ASN A 520 -16.44 -22.36 -1.28
CA ASN A 520 -15.61 -23.52 -1.61
C ASN A 520 -14.57 -23.87 -0.53
N ASN A 521 -14.71 -23.34 0.68
CA ASN A 521 -13.77 -23.51 1.79
C ASN A 521 -12.29 -23.15 1.43
N SER A 522 -12.09 -22.22 0.50
CA SER A 522 -10.77 -21.78 0.05
C SER A 522 -10.12 -20.77 0.98
N PRO A 523 -8.80 -20.52 0.85
CA PRO A 523 -8.09 -19.53 1.63
C PRO A 523 -8.66 -18.12 1.49
N ILE A 524 -8.66 -17.37 2.58
CA ILE A 524 -9.04 -15.94 2.60
C ILE A 524 -7.81 -15.11 2.93
N ILE A 525 -7.56 -14.10 2.12
CA ILE A 525 -6.55 -13.06 2.33
C ILE A 525 -7.29 -11.74 2.53
N ALA A 526 -6.97 -11.01 3.59
CA ALA A 526 -7.59 -9.71 3.86
C ALA A 526 -7.21 -8.72 2.75
N HIS A 527 -8.24 -8.19 2.07
CA HIS A 527 -8.09 -7.22 0.99
C HIS A 527 -7.89 -5.82 1.56
N GLU A 528 -6.79 -5.17 1.17
CA GLU A 528 -6.50 -3.76 1.47
C GLU A 528 -6.68 -3.43 2.96
N GLN A 529 -6.01 -4.19 3.81
CA GLN A 529 -6.02 -3.99 5.25
C GLN A 529 -5.29 -2.70 5.60
N GLY A 530 -5.74 -1.99 6.63
CA GLY A 530 -5.05 -0.80 7.13
C GLY A 530 -5.17 0.41 6.20
N GLN A 531 -6.36 0.98 6.09
CA GLN A 531 -6.64 2.15 5.22
C GLN A 531 -6.58 3.46 6.03
N TRP A 532 -5.61 3.58 6.93
CA TRP A 532 -5.43 4.69 7.87
C TRP A 532 -4.45 5.71 7.32
N CYS A 533 -4.82 7.00 7.29
CA CYS A 533 -3.96 8.05 6.77
C CYS A 533 -3.23 8.79 7.90
N ALA A 534 -1.99 9.17 7.62
CA ALA A 534 -1.27 10.21 8.37
C ALA A 534 -1.44 11.58 7.72
N PHE A 535 -1.12 12.65 8.44
CA PHE A 535 -1.08 14.01 7.89
C PHE A 535 0.01 14.10 6.80
N PRO A 536 -0.16 14.93 5.74
CA PRO A 536 0.81 15.05 4.65
C PRO A 536 2.20 15.46 5.12
N ASP A 537 3.22 14.82 4.59
CA ASP A 537 4.63 15.21 4.80
C ASP A 537 5.06 16.24 3.74
N PHE A 538 5.01 17.51 4.09
CA PHE A 538 5.40 18.58 3.14
C PHE A 538 6.90 18.63 2.83
N ARG A 539 7.72 17.87 3.57
CA ARG A 539 9.17 17.76 3.32
C ARG A 539 9.45 17.02 2.01
N GLU A 540 8.50 16.21 1.52
CA GLU A 540 8.65 15.48 0.27
C GLU A 540 8.36 16.31 -1.00
N ILE A 541 7.74 17.49 -0.89
CA ILE A 541 7.40 18.32 -2.06
C ILE A 541 8.61 18.54 -3.00
N PRO A 542 9.82 18.88 -2.51
CA PRO A 542 10.99 19.05 -3.37
C PRO A 542 11.52 17.75 -3.98
N GLU A 543 11.04 16.58 -3.56
CA GLU A 543 11.44 15.28 -4.09
C GLU A 543 10.75 14.96 -5.42
N TYR A 544 9.63 15.62 -5.72
CA TYR A 544 8.88 15.43 -6.97
C TYR A 544 9.56 16.20 -8.13
N THR A 545 10.70 15.69 -8.56
CA THR A 545 11.54 16.35 -9.59
C THR A 545 11.16 15.93 -11.01
N GLY A 546 10.49 14.82 -11.16
CA GLY A 546 10.16 14.19 -12.44
C GLY A 546 8.90 14.70 -13.13
N ALA A 547 8.20 13.82 -13.82
CA ALA A 547 7.05 14.12 -14.69
C ALA A 547 5.83 14.66 -13.92
N TYR A 548 5.64 14.24 -12.68
CA TYR A 548 4.52 14.64 -11.83
C TYR A 548 5.00 15.53 -10.69
N LYS A 549 4.18 16.52 -10.32
CA LYS A 549 4.46 17.49 -9.25
C LYS A 549 3.44 17.32 -8.13
N ALA A 550 3.89 17.51 -6.88
CA ALA A 550 3.06 17.44 -5.68
C ALA A 550 2.17 18.69 -5.52
N ARG A 551 1.39 19.06 -6.55
CA ARG A 551 0.56 20.26 -6.55
C ARG A 551 -0.55 20.20 -5.49
N ASN A 552 -1.08 19.00 -5.22
CA ASN A 552 -2.00 18.75 -4.13
C ASN A 552 -1.38 19.07 -2.76
N PHE A 553 -0.13 18.64 -2.50
CA PHE A 553 0.57 18.96 -1.24
C PHE A 553 0.88 20.45 -1.11
N GLU A 554 1.17 21.13 -2.21
CA GLU A 554 1.33 22.57 -2.21
C GLU A 554 0.04 23.27 -1.75
N ILE A 555 -1.14 22.83 -2.23
CA ILE A 555 -2.44 23.34 -1.76
C ILE A 555 -2.60 23.10 -0.25
N PHE A 556 -2.34 21.88 0.22
CA PHE A 556 -2.52 21.56 1.65
C PHE A 556 -1.57 22.37 2.54
N ARG A 557 -0.33 22.57 2.12
CA ARG A 557 0.63 23.42 2.82
C ARG A 557 0.20 24.88 2.82
N ASP A 558 -0.30 25.40 1.71
CA ASP A 558 -0.77 26.78 1.60
C ASP A 558 -1.95 27.01 2.55
N LEU A 559 -2.92 26.10 2.62
CA LEU A 559 -4.05 26.16 3.56
C LEU A 559 -3.56 26.18 5.02
N LEU A 560 -2.61 25.32 5.36
CA LEU A 560 -2.06 25.24 6.71
C LEU A 560 -1.33 26.56 7.08
N ARG A 561 -0.58 27.14 6.13
CA ARG A 561 0.11 28.40 6.29
C ARG A 561 -0.86 29.59 6.44
N GLU A 562 -1.89 29.64 5.60
CA GLU A 562 -2.92 30.70 5.68
C GLU A 562 -3.61 30.69 7.06
N ASN A 563 -3.79 29.53 7.65
CA ASN A 563 -4.37 29.32 8.97
C ASN A 563 -3.36 29.48 10.13
N GLY A 564 -2.10 29.86 9.84
CA GLY A 564 -1.09 30.15 10.85
C GLY A 564 -0.48 28.92 11.54
N MET A 565 -0.55 27.75 10.91
CA MET A 565 -0.10 26.47 11.50
C MET A 565 1.04 25.79 10.74
N GLU A 566 1.66 26.44 9.76
CA GLU A 566 2.72 25.82 8.95
C GLU A 566 3.85 25.23 9.81
N GLN A 567 4.22 25.90 10.92
CA GLN A 567 5.23 25.44 11.87
C GLN A 567 4.84 24.18 12.65
N GLN A 568 3.57 23.78 12.58
CA GLN A 568 3.06 22.57 13.26
C GLN A 568 2.97 21.36 12.33
N ALA A 569 3.28 21.53 11.03
CA ALA A 569 3.12 20.47 10.02
C ALA A 569 3.81 19.15 10.42
N GLU A 570 5.06 19.21 10.90
CA GLU A 570 5.80 18.05 11.35
C GLU A 570 5.20 17.44 12.62
N LYS A 571 4.74 18.24 13.56
CA LYS A 571 4.06 17.77 14.77
C LYS A 571 2.76 17.02 14.42
N PHE A 572 2.01 17.52 13.44
CA PHE A 572 0.79 16.86 12.96
C PHE A 572 1.09 15.56 12.25
N LEU A 573 2.15 15.55 11.41
CA LEU A 573 2.61 14.32 10.77
C LEU A 573 3.00 13.27 11.81
N MET A 574 3.83 13.62 12.79
CA MET A 574 4.31 12.69 13.80
C MET A 574 3.17 12.17 14.66
N ALA A 575 2.30 13.05 15.17
CA ALA A 575 1.18 12.66 16.02
C ALA A 575 0.16 11.77 15.29
N SER A 576 -0.21 12.11 14.06
CA SER A 576 -1.12 11.30 13.24
C SER A 576 -0.45 10.02 12.75
N GLY A 577 0.85 10.04 12.47
CA GLY A 577 1.63 8.88 12.06
C GLY A 577 1.78 7.83 13.17
N HIS A 578 2.01 8.25 14.41
CA HIS A 578 1.98 7.33 15.57
C HIS A 578 0.60 6.69 15.77
N LEU A 579 -0.48 7.45 15.61
CA LEU A 579 -1.83 6.92 15.66
C LEU A 579 -2.11 5.95 14.50
N GLN A 580 -1.68 6.27 13.29
CA GLN A 580 -1.74 5.39 12.14
C GLN A 580 -1.03 4.07 12.42
N THR A 581 0.19 4.13 12.91
CA THR A 581 1.01 2.97 13.29
C THR A 581 0.34 2.11 14.35
N LEU A 582 -0.24 2.74 15.38
CA LEU A 582 -1.00 2.05 16.42
C LEU A 582 -2.15 1.25 15.82
N CYS A 583 -2.91 1.85 14.90
CA CYS A 583 -4.01 1.18 14.22
C CYS A 583 -3.51 0.01 13.36
N TYR A 584 -2.44 0.18 12.61
CA TYR A 584 -1.79 -0.91 11.84
C TYR A 584 -1.35 -2.06 12.73
N LYS A 585 -0.69 -1.74 13.85
CA LYS A 585 -0.24 -2.75 14.80
C LYS A 585 -1.38 -3.66 15.24
N TYR A 586 -2.46 -3.08 15.75
CA TYR A 586 -3.58 -3.85 16.29
C TYR A 586 -4.36 -4.58 15.20
N GLU A 587 -4.47 -4.01 14.01
CA GLU A 587 -5.13 -4.65 12.88
C GLU A 587 -4.32 -5.83 12.34
N ILE A 588 -3.00 -5.69 12.22
CA ILE A 588 -2.10 -6.78 11.83
C ILE A 588 -2.10 -7.89 12.89
N GLU A 589 -1.95 -7.55 14.17
CA GLU A 589 -1.99 -8.53 15.25
C GLU A 589 -3.33 -9.29 15.29
N ARG A 590 -4.45 -8.60 15.03
CA ARG A 590 -5.77 -9.23 14.91
C ARG A 590 -5.82 -10.23 13.76
N ASN A 591 -5.21 -9.89 12.61
CA ASN A 591 -5.06 -10.82 11.49
C ASN A 591 -4.22 -12.04 11.89
N LEU A 592 -3.06 -11.82 12.52
CA LEU A 592 -2.17 -12.91 12.97
C LEU A 592 -2.83 -13.82 14.03
N ARG A 593 -3.73 -13.30 14.86
CA ARG A 593 -4.56 -14.11 15.78
C ARG A 593 -5.62 -14.95 15.08
N THR A 594 -6.00 -14.58 13.85
CA THR A 594 -7.06 -15.24 13.08
C THR A 594 -6.50 -16.49 12.37
N LYS A 595 -6.57 -17.63 13.02
CA LYS A 595 -5.91 -18.88 12.60
C LYS A 595 -6.29 -19.40 11.20
N ASP A 596 -7.51 -19.14 10.76
CA ASP A 596 -8.00 -19.59 9.46
C ASP A 596 -7.82 -18.54 8.34
N TYR A 597 -7.09 -17.46 8.59
CA TYR A 597 -6.65 -16.52 7.55
C TYR A 597 -5.40 -17.05 6.84
N ALA A 598 -5.36 -16.91 5.52
CA ALA A 598 -4.17 -17.22 4.74
C ALA A 598 -3.19 -16.03 4.67
N GLY A 599 -3.58 -14.88 5.18
CA GLY A 599 -2.77 -13.69 5.24
C GLY A 599 -3.52 -12.38 5.03
N PHE A 600 -2.78 -11.33 4.75
CA PHE A 600 -3.31 -10.00 4.48
C PHE A 600 -2.52 -9.31 3.37
N GLN A 601 -3.15 -8.32 2.74
CA GLN A 601 -2.54 -7.35 1.86
C GLN A 601 -2.86 -5.96 2.42
N LEU A 602 -1.86 -5.22 2.89
CA LEU A 602 -2.04 -3.82 3.29
C LEU A 602 -2.51 -3.02 2.07
N LEU A 603 -3.30 -1.97 2.27
CA LEU A 603 -3.67 -1.07 1.18
C LEU A 603 -2.41 -0.52 0.50
N SER A 604 -1.42 -0.08 1.29
CA SER A 604 -0.07 0.11 0.83
C SER A 604 0.92 0.26 2.01
N LEU A 605 2.16 -0.17 1.80
CA LEU A 605 3.28 0.13 2.69
C LEU A 605 3.82 1.54 2.44
N ASN A 606 3.64 2.06 1.24
CA ASN A 606 3.98 3.43 0.85
C ASN A 606 2.72 4.22 0.51
N ASP A 607 2.83 5.53 0.54
CA ASP A 607 1.78 6.39 0.00
C ASP A 607 1.64 6.21 -1.50
N TYR A 608 0.43 6.44 -2.01
CA TYR A 608 0.22 6.68 -3.43
C TYR A 608 -0.51 8.03 -3.59
N SER A 609 0.26 9.08 -3.38
CA SER A 609 -0.18 10.49 -3.31
C SER A 609 -0.84 11.01 -4.58
N GLY A 610 -0.84 10.22 -5.65
CA GLY A 610 -1.69 10.42 -6.83
C GLY A 610 -3.17 10.44 -6.51
N GLN A 611 -3.61 9.74 -5.48
CA GLN A 611 -4.95 9.85 -4.91
C GLN A 611 -4.87 10.68 -3.63
N GLY A 612 -4.98 11.98 -3.70
CA GLY A 612 -4.65 13.00 -2.70
C GLY A 612 -4.93 12.74 -1.21
N THR A 613 -5.66 11.68 -0.88
CA THR A 613 -5.93 11.20 0.49
C THR A 613 -5.33 9.84 0.79
N ALA A 614 -4.66 9.20 -0.16
CA ALA A 614 -4.06 7.88 0.03
C ALA A 614 -2.67 7.97 0.68
N LEU A 615 -2.59 8.66 1.82
CA LEU A 615 -1.40 8.86 2.65
C LEU A 615 -1.33 7.76 3.71
N VAL A 616 -1.41 6.51 3.25
CA VAL A 616 -1.64 5.32 4.09
C VAL A 616 -0.37 4.61 4.52
N GLY A 617 0.75 4.90 3.88
CA GLY A 617 2.02 4.23 4.16
C GLY A 617 2.81 4.85 5.32
N PRO A 618 3.57 4.07 6.09
CA PRO A 618 4.68 4.59 6.88
C PRO A 618 5.83 5.11 6.00
N LEU A 619 5.87 4.73 4.74
CA LEU A 619 6.77 5.24 3.72
C LEU A 619 6.05 6.24 2.82
N ASN A 620 6.77 7.22 2.29
CA ASN A 620 6.24 8.12 1.27
C ASN A 620 6.19 7.43 -0.12
N VAL A 621 5.70 8.14 -1.14
CA VAL A 621 5.57 7.59 -2.49
C VAL A 621 6.92 7.17 -3.11
N HIS A 622 8.03 7.73 -2.65
CA HIS A 622 9.39 7.39 -3.05
C HIS A 622 10.01 6.26 -2.21
N TRP A 623 9.22 5.55 -1.41
CA TRP A 623 9.64 4.45 -0.53
C TRP A 623 10.61 4.87 0.58
N ARG A 624 10.56 6.13 1.04
CA ARG A 624 11.33 6.66 2.17
C ARG A 624 10.50 6.75 3.43
N GLU A 625 11.13 6.49 4.57
CA GLU A 625 10.49 6.57 5.88
C GLU A 625 10.05 8.02 6.19
N LYS A 626 8.81 8.18 6.66
CA LYS A 626 8.29 9.48 7.11
C LYS A 626 8.78 9.89 8.50
N GLY A 627 9.38 8.95 9.26
CA GLY A 627 10.10 9.20 10.51
C GLY A 627 9.35 8.91 11.80
N TYR A 628 8.07 8.53 11.76
CA TYR A 628 7.30 8.20 12.97
C TYR A 628 7.35 6.71 13.34
N ILE A 629 7.87 5.84 12.49
CA ILE A 629 8.16 4.43 12.78
C ILE A 629 9.30 3.94 11.90
N SER A 630 10.18 3.13 12.47
CA SER A 630 11.23 2.42 11.74
C SER A 630 10.78 1.02 11.33
N ALA A 631 11.48 0.42 10.35
CA ALA A 631 11.27 -0.97 9.95
C ALA A 631 11.46 -1.96 11.10
N ASN A 632 12.39 -1.70 12.02
CA ASN A 632 12.62 -2.56 13.19
C ASN A 632 11.44 -2.56 14.16
N GLU A 633 10.86 -1.40 14.47
CA GLU A 633 9.66 -1.28 15.30
C GLU A 633 8.44 -1.91 14.63
N TRP A 634 8.29 -1.72 13.31
CA TRP A 634 7.21 -2.36 12.56
C TRP A 634 7.30 -3.89 12.61
N ARG A 635 8.50 -4.45 12.58
CA ARG A 635 8.71 -5.91 12.67
C ARG A 635 8.36 -6.52 14.01
N GLU A 636 8.21 -5.76 15.07
CA GLU A 636 7.73 -6.27 16.36
C GLU A 636 6.36 -6.93 16.23
N PHE A 637 5.50 -6.40 15.36
CA PHE A 637 4.14 -6.91 15.12
C PHE A 637 3.89 -7.43 13.70
N CYS A 638 4.85 -7.28 12.78
CA CYS A 638 4.73 -7.70 11.39
C CYS A 638 5.99 -8.45 10.93
N SER A 639 6.08 -9.73 11.28
CA SER A 639 7.18 -10.61 10.86
C SER A 639 6.74 -12.08 10.83
N ALA A 640 7.65 -12.98 10.48
CA ALA A 640 7.36 -14.42 10.45
C ALA A 640 7.25 -15.06 11.85
N LEU A 641 7.73 -14.38 12.88
CA LEU A 641 7.62 -14.84 14.27
C LEU A 641 7.23 -13.66 15.15
N VAL A 642 6.02 -13.67 15.71
CA VAL A 642 5.46 -12.54 16.46
C VAL A 642 4.84 -12.99 17.77
N PRO A 643 5.28 -12.44 18.92
CA PRO A 643 4.52 -12.54 20.17
C PRO A 643 3.24 -11.72 20.10
N LEU A 644 2.14 -12.26 20.59
CA LEU A 644 0.82 -11.65 20.59
C LEU A 644 0.24 -11.66 22.01
N ALA A 645 -0.33 -10.53 22.43
CA ALA A 645 -0.97 -10.39 23.72
C ALA A 645 -2.47 -10.11 23.58
N ARG A 646 -3.30 -10.79 24.38
CA ARG A 646 -4.74 -10.61 24.36
C ARG A 646 -5.19 -9.68 25.47
N PHE A 647 -5.18 -8.38 25.19
CA PHE A 647 -5.63 -7.33 26.10
C PHE A 647 -7.14 -7.13 26.02
N PRO A 648 -7.91 -7.40 27.11
CA PRO A 648 -9.36 -7.12 27.11
C PRO A 648 -9.70 -5.64 27.21
N LYS A 649 -8.78 -4.82 27.70
CA LYS A 649 -8.84 -3.35 27.80
C LYS A 649 -7.45 -2.78 27.99
N PHE A 650 -7.27 -1.49 27.80
CA PHE A 650 -5.97 -0.82 27.97
C PHE A 650 -5.93 0.19 29.12
N VAL A 651 -7.06 0.48 29.73
CA VAL A 651 -7.15 1.35 30.90
C VAL A 651 -7.64 0.54 32.09
N TYR A 652 -6.89 0.61 33.17
CA TYR A 652 -7.09 -0.14 34.42
C TYR A 652 -7.11 0.79 35.61
N THR A 653 -7.61 0.28 36.73
CA THR A 653 -7.48 0.87 38.09
C THR A 653 -6.61 -0.01 38.96
N THR A 654 -6.20 0.50 40.13
CA THR A 654 -5.48 -0.30 41.11
C THR A 654 -6.34 -1.39 41.79
N ALA A 655 -7.65 -1.37 41.60
CA ALA A 655 -8.54 -2.46 42.01
C ALA A 655 -8.53 -3.64 41.03
N ASP A 656 -7.97 -3.46 39.83
CA ASP A 656 -7.88 -4.51 38.79
C ASP A 656 -6.65 -5.41 39.01
N THR A 657 -6.76 -6.61 38.50
CA THR A 657 -5.61 -7.49 38.24
C THR A 657 -5.39 -7.58 36.74
N LEU A 658 -4.20 -7.21 36.27
CA LEU A 658 -3.82 -7.44 34.90
C LEU A 658 -3.79 -8.94 34.61
N LYS A 659 -4.53 -9.39 33.60
CA LYS A 659 -4.58 -10.79 33.17
C LYS A 659 -4.57 -10.85 31.66
N VAL A 660 -3.41 -11.16 31.09
CA VAL A 660 -3.17 -11.10 29.63
C VAL A 660 -2.62 -12.44 29.16
N PRO A 661 -3.40 -13.23 28.44
CA PRO A 661 -2.91 -14.41 27.73
C PRO A 661 -1.91 -14.03 26.64
N ILE A 662 -0.83 -14.79 26.54
CA ILE A 662 0.25 -14.58 25.55
C ILE A 662 0.29 -15.79 24.63
N GLU A 663 0.31 -15.52 23.34
CA GLU A 663 0.51 -16.51 22.30
C GLU A 663 1.59 -16.09 21.32
N VAL A 664 2.06 -17.01 20.49
CA VAL A 664 3.09 -16.75 19.46
C VAL A 664 2.59 -17.23 18.11
N TYR A 665 2.61 -16.33 17.15
CA TYR A 665 2.44 -16.65 15.73
C TYR A 665 3.79 -17.08 15.15
N ASN A 666 3.84 -18.28 14.51
CA ASN A 666 5.05 -18.82 13.90
C ASN A 666 4.82 -19.22 12.44
N ALA A 667 5.29 -18.40 11.52
CA ALA A 667 5.31 -18.66 10.07
C ALA A 667 6.73 -18.89 9.53
N LEU A 668 7.71 -19.17 10.39
CA LEU A 668 9.06 -19.54 9.97
C LEU A 668 9.08 -20.89 9.26
N PHE A 669 10.21 -21.23 8.64
CA PHE A 669 10.45 -22.53 8.04
C PHE A 669 10.69 -23.60 9.12
N GLY A 670 9.60 -24.08 9.70
CA GLY A 670 9.64 -25.18 10.68
C GLY A 670 9.35 -24.74 12.12
N ASN A 671 9.50 -25.71 13.02
CA ASN A 671 9.29 -25.52 14.44
C ASN A 671 10.46 -24.73 15.04
N VAL A 672 10.17 -23.75 15.89
CA VAL A 672 11.19 -23.12 16.71
C VAL A 672 11.53 -24.07 17.86
N SER A 673 12.80 -24.42 17.99
CA SER A 673 13.31 -25.24 19.09
C SER A 673 13.00 -24.62 20.46
N PRO A 674 13.03 -25.39 21.56
CA PRO A 674 12.85 -24.85 22.89
C PRO A 674 13.78 -23.66 23.13
N ILE A 675 13.19 -22.50 23.49
CA ILE A 675 13.90 -21.25 23.71
C ILE A 675 13.25 -20.51 24.89
N ARG A 676 14.07 -19.79 25.67
CA ARG A 676 13.58 -18.97 26.78
C ARG A 676 12.60 -17.91 26.26
N LYS A 677 11.43 -17.86 26.89
CA LYS A 677 10.42 -16.83 26.69
C LYS A 677 10.16 -16.13 28.01
N SER A 678 10.04 -14.83 28.01
CA SER A 678 9.84 -14.03 29.20
C SER A 678 9.00 -12.81 28.92
N TYR A 679 8.44 -12.26 29.98
CA TYR A 679 7.78 -10.97 29.96
C TYR A 679 8.40 -10.00 30.95
N LEU A 680 8.19 -8.71 30.70
CA LEU A 680 8.59 -7.61 31.55
C LEU A 680 7.45 -6.56 31.56
N ILE A 681 7.10 -6.09 32.76
CA ILE A 681 6.22 -4.92 32.91
C ILE A 681 7.05 -3.77 33.46
N THR A 682 6.97 -2.62 32.80
CA THR A 682 7.68 -1.41 33.23
C THR A 682 6.70 -0.24 33.41
N CYS A 683 7.11 0.74 34.22
CA CYS A 683 6.48 2.07 34.35
C CYS A 683 7.58 3.11 34.07
N GLY A 684 7.58 3.74 32.91
CA GLY A 684 8.74 4.44 32.40
C GLY A 684 9.95 3.49 32.35
N ASP A 685 11.09 3.93 32.83
CA ASP A 685 12.32 3.12 32.83
C ASP A 685 12.39 2.11 34.01
N ASN A 686 11.42 2.15 34.91
CA ASN A 686 11.43 1.31 36.11
C ASN A 686 10.79 -0.05 35.84
N VAL A 687 11.50 -1.12 36.11
CA VAL A 687 10.98 -2.48 36.07
C VAL A 687 10.05 -2.69 37.26
N VAL A 688 8.78 -3.03 36.98
CA VAL A 688 7.78 -3.35 38.02
C VAL A 688 7.80 -4.84 38.30
N VAL A 689 7.75 -5.68 37.29
CA VAL A 689 7.81 -7.14 37.42
C VAL A 689 8.28 -7.77 36.14
N GLY A 690 8.92 -8.92 36.26
CA GLY A 690 9.28 -9.79 35.12
C GLY A 690 9.09 -11.26 35.49
N GLY A 691 8.86 -12.08 34.48
CA GLY A 691 8.63 -13.50 34.68
C GLY A 691 8.98 -14.35 33.45
N ALA A 692 9.02 -15.66 33.69
CA ALA A 692 9.19 -16.64 32.64
C ALA A 692 7.83 -17.07 32.07
N LEU A 693 7.78 -17.33 30.78
CA LEU A 693 6.71 -18.00 30.08
C LEU A 693 7.17 -19.41 29.69
N SER A 694 6.28 -20.26 29.12
CA SER A 694 6.67 -21.60 28.66
C SER A 694 7.87 -21.54 27.71
N SER A 695 8.85 -22.41 27.96
CA SER A 695 10.05 -22.54 27.12
C SER A 695 9.91 -23.64 26.06
N ASP A 696 8.74 -24.27 25.92
CA ASP A 696 8.50 -25.34 24.96
C ASP A 696 8.75 -24.88 23.50
N SER A 697 8.91 -25.83 22.59
CA SER A 697 9.00 -25.55 21.16
C SER A 697 7.73 -24.86 20.65
N LEU A 698 7.89 -24.04 19.61
CA LEU A 698 6.77 -23.39 18.93
C LEU A 698 6.52 -24.09 17.60
N PRO A 699 5.42 -24.80 17.46
CA PRO A 699 5.07 -25.45 16.19
C PRO A 699 4.92 -24.40 15.07
N MET A 700 5.38 -24.75 13.88
CA MET A 700 5.10 -23.96 12.68
C MET A 700 3.62 -23.90 12.40
N GLY A 701 3.13 -22.77 11.96
CA GLY A 701 1.80 -22.61 11.41
C GLY A 701 0.67 -22.63 12.42
N LYS A 702 0.93 -22.37 13.67
CA LYS A 702 -0.09 -22.26 14.72
C LYS A 702 0.25 -21.14 15.69
N ASN A 703 -0.79 -20.47 16.18
CA ASN A 703 -0.66 -19.62 17.34
C ASN A 703 -0.58 -20.53 18.58
N THR A 704 0.56 -20.52 19.23
CA THR A 704 0.82 -21.33 20.41
C THR A 704 0.70 -20.46 21.66
N GLN A 705 -0.22 -20.77 22.57
CA GLN A 705 -0.29 -20.11 23.86
C GLN A 705 0.92 -20.52 24.72
N ILE A 706 1.66 -19.54 25.20
CA ILE A 706 2.88 -19.74 25.98
C ILE A 706 2.75 -19.35 27.46
N GLY A 707 1.61 -18.85 27.86
CA GLY A 707 1.29 -18.52 29.24
C GLY A 707 0.29 -17.39 29.36
N THR A 708 0.09 -16.94 30.59
CA THR A 708 -0.74 -15.76 30.92
C THR A 708 0.06 -14.90 31.89
N VAL A 709 0.18 -13.62 31.56
CA VAL A 709 0.73 -12.63 32.51
C VAL A 709 -0.37 -12.26 33.47
N VAL A 710 -0.11 -12.45 34.79
CA VAL A 710 -1.04 -12.07 35.85
C VAL A 710 -0.30 -11.17 36.82
N TYR A 711 -0.81 -9.95 37.03
CA TYR A 711 -0.18 -9.01 37.95
C TYR A 711 -1.24 -8.15 38.67
N PRO A 712 -1.36 -8.18 39.99
CA PRO A 712 -2.19 -7.26 40.75
C PRO A 712 -1.68 -5.83 40.62
N LEU A 713 -2.58 -4.86 40.38
CA LEU A 713 -2.20 -3.46 40.14
C LEU A 713 -2.27 -2.59 41.39
N ASP A 714 -2.55 -3.18 42.56
CA ASP A 714 -2.76 -2.51 43.82
C ASP A 714 -1.54 -1.76 44.36
N SER A 715 -0.33 -2.15 43.93
CA SER A 715 0.93 -1.50 44.28
C SER A 715 1.19 -0.16 43.60
N ILE A 716 0.39 0.18 42.57
CA ILE A 716 0.57 1.40 41.79
C ILE A 716 -0.03 2.61 42.51
N SER A 717 0.79 3.50 43.01
CA SER A 717 0.37 4.63 43.85
C SER A 717 0.08 5.94 43.08
N LYS A 718 0.46 6.04 41.83
CA LYS A 718 0.29 7.23 40.99
C LYS A 718 -0.21 6.84 39.58
N PRO A 719 -0.99 7.71 38.88
CA PRO A 719 -1.33 7.51 37.48
C PRO A 719 -0.10 7.26 36.65
N CYS A 720 -0.11 6.18 35.87
CA CYS A 720 1.08 5.79 35.15
C CYS A 720 0.73 5.08 33.84
N LYS A 721 1.53 5.36 32.81
CA LYS A 721 1.62 4.57 31.58
C LYS A 721 2.56 3.41 31.84
N MET A 722 2.07 2.21 31.66
CA MET A 722 2.83 0.97 31.83
C MET A 722 3.05 0.29 30.49
N ARG A 723 4.06 -0.55 30.39
CA ARG A 723 4.38 -1.32 29.18
C ARG A 723 4.58 -2.79 29.54
N LEU A 724 3.85 -3.66 28.85
CA LEU A 724 4.13 -5.09 28.80
C LEU A 724 5.01 -5.39 27.59
N THR A 725 6.18 -5.97 27.80
CA THR A 725 7.07 -6.48 26.75
C THR A 725 7.16 -7.99 26.85
N VAL A 726 7.03 -8.70 25.74
CA VAL A 726 7.21 -10.15 25.64
C VAL A 726 8.38 -10.46 24.73
N ASN A 727 9.29 -11.30 25.20
CA ASN A 727 10.53 -11.67 24.49
C ASN A 727 10.56 -13.17 24.19
N ILE A 728 10.98 -13.50 22.96
CA ILE A 728 11.32 -14.85 22.51
C ILE A 728 12.82 -14.89 22.22
N GLY A 729 13.62 -15.53 23.10
CA GLY A 729 15.06 -15.44 23.01
C GLY A 729 15.54 -13.99 23.24
N ARG A 730 16.49 -13.56 22.39
CA ARG A 730 17.09 -12.21 22.47
C ARG A 730 16.76 -11.29 21.30
N GLN A 731 16.13 -11.81 20.26
CA GLN A 731 15.98 -11.12 18.97
C GLN A 731 14.55 -10.81 18.58
N VAL A 732 13.58 -11.46 19.20
CA VAL A 732 12.18 -11.29 18.88
C VAL A 732 11.43 -10.80 20.12
N TRP A 733 10.75 -9.69 19.99
CA TRP A 733 9.93 -9.11 21.04
C TRP A 733 8.76 -8.36 20.44
N ASN A 734 7.76 -8.08 21.29
CA ASN A 734 6.67 -7.17 21.00
C ASN A 734 6.24 -6.51 22.30
N HIS A 735 5.59 -5.36 22.24
CA HIS A 735 5.18 -4.63 23.43
C HIS A 735 3.79 -3.99 23.27
N TRP A 736 3.15 -3.72 24.41
CA TRP A 736 1.84 -3.08 24.50
C TRP A 736 1.83 -2.11 25.66
N ASP A 737 1.38 -0.87 25.41
CA ASP A 737 1.18 0.16 26.43
C ASP A 737 -0.23 0.08 27.00
N PHE A 738 -0.35 0.28 28.30
CA PHE A 738 -1.61 0.35 29.04
C PHE A 738 -1.50 1.34 30.20
N TRP A 739 -2.62 1.80 30.72
CA TRP A 739 -2.66 2.86 31.73
C TRP A 739 -3.29 2.35 32.99
N VAL A 740 -2.72 2.75 34.15
CA VAL A 740 -3.23 2.40 35.48
C VAL A 740 -3.47 3.67 36.28
N TYR A 741 -4.67 3.77 36.84
CA TYR A 741 -5.10 4.89 37.67
C TYR A 741 -5.40 4.42 39.09
N PRO A 742 -4.84 5.07 40.15
CA PRO A 742 -5.12 4.74 41.53
C PRO A 742 -6.62 4.89 41.86
N GLN A 743 -7.12 3.93 42.60
CA GLN A 743 -8.45 3.97 43.19
C GLN A 743 -8.29 3.86 44.70
N SER A 744 -8.76 4.86 45.46
CA SER A 744 -8.68 4.85 46.92
C SER A 744 -9.59 3.76 47.49
N GLU A 745 -9.04 2.85 48.31
CA GLU A 745 -9.84 1.91 49.08
C GLU A 745 -10.76 2.65 50.05
N GLY A 746 -12.04 2.33 50.02
CA GLY A 746 -13.00 2.81 50.99
C GLY A 746 -13.55 4.23 50.79
N GLN A 747 -13.09 5.01 49.84
CA GLN A 747 -13.79 6.24 49.47
C GLN A 747 -14.96 5.85 48.56
N SER A 748 -16.18 6.07 49.06
CA SER A 748 -17.34 6.09 48.19
C SER A 748 -17.07 7.15 47.09
N LEU A 749 -17.52 6.89 45.90
CA LEU A 749 -17.42 7.81 44.75
C LEU A 749 -17.98 9.20 45.12
N ASP A 750 -18.98 9.25 45.96
CA ASP A 750 -19.56 10.48 46.51
C ASP A 750 -18.56 11.25 47.40
N ALA A 751 -17.68 10.56 48.15
CA ALA A 751 -16.68 11.22 48.99
C ALA A 751 -15.55 11.81 48.15
N SER A 752 -15.08 11.13 47.08
CA SER A 752 -14.06 11.68 46.17
C SER A 752 -14.56 12.86 45.31
N LEU A 753 -15.85 12.86 44.97
CA LEU A 753 -16.50 14.00 44.30
C LEU A 753 -16.79 15.13 45.31
N ALA A 754 -17.08 14.78 46.57
CA ALA A 754 -17.25 15.75 47.68
C ALA A 754 -15.91 16.38 48.09
N ASP A 755 -14.80 15.61 48.13
CA ASP A 755 -13.45 16.15 48.31
C ASP A 755 -13.04 17.05 47.14
N GLN A 756 -13.39 16.71 45.90
CA GLN A 756 -13.22 17.60 44.74
C GLN A 756 -14.12 18.84 44.81
N ALA A 757 -15.33 18.72 45.36
CA ALA A 757 -16.19 19.86 45.55
C ALA A 757 -15.69 20.78 46.68
N THR A 758 -15.08 20.22 47.76
CA THR A 758 -14.42 21.01 48.82
C THR A 758 -13.09 21.62 48.35
N ALA A 759 -12.32 20.93 47.56
CA ALA A 759 -11.10 21.45 46.91
C ALA A 759 -11.39 22.55 45.86
N SER A 760 -12.59 22.61 45.34
CA SER A 760 -12.98 23.59 44.34
C SER A 760 -13.47 24.94 44.89
N GLN A 761 -13.33 25.22 46.19
CA GLN A 761 -13.82 26.48 46.80
C GLN A 761 -13.28 27.75 46.11
N ASP A 762 -12.13 27.67 45.48
CA ASP A 762 -11.50 28.77 44.74
C ASP A 762 -11.77 28.80 43.22
N ILE A 763 -12.49 27.78 42.71
CA ILE A 763 -12.75 27.66 41.24
C ILE A 763 -14.26 27.55 41.02
N HIS A 764 -14.85 28.48 40.32
CA HIS A 764 -16.24 28.37 39.89
C HIS A 764 -16.36 27.46 38.67
N ILE A 765 -17.03 26.30 38.82
CA ILE A 765 -17.22 25.32 37.72
C ILE A 765 -18.64 25.53 37.18
N THR A 766 -18.72 25.71 35.88
CA THR A 766 -19.99 25.92 35.14
C THR A 766 -19.86 25.41 33.72
N ASP A 767 -21.00 25.19 33.06
CA ASP A 767 -21.05 24.74 31.68
C ASP A 767 -21.40 25.85 30.67
N THR A 768 -21.64 27.07 31.19
CA THR A 768 -21.95 28.27 30.40
C THR A 768 -21.32 29.51 31.06
N LEU A 769 -21.00 30.50 30.25
CA LEU A 769 -20.50 31.79 30.75
C LEU A 769 -21.67 32.68 31.17
N ASP A 770 -22.30 32.36 32.30
CA ASP A 770 -23.44 33.07 32.86
C ASP A 770 -23.03 34.34 33.67
N ALA A 771 -24.02 35.02 34.27
CA ALA A 771 -23.80 36.21 35.08
C ALA A 771 -22.96 35.92 36.35
N THR A 772 -23.03 34.70 36.89
CA THR A 772 -22.26 34.26 38.05
C THR A 772 -20.79 34.10 37.69
N ALA A 773 -20.50 33.36 36.61
CA ALA A 773 -19.17 33.19 36.12
C ALA A 773 -18.48 34.52 35.75
N LEU A 774 -19.23 35.43 35.10
CA LEU A 774 -18.75 36.77 34.80
C LEU A 774 -18.49 37.57 36.08
N GLY A 775 -19.31 37.38 37.11
CA GLY A 775 -19.12 38.02 38.42
C GLY A 775 -17.85 37.53 39.11
N VAL A 776 -17.52 36.27 39.02
CA VAL A 776 -16.29 35.66 39.56
C VAL A 776 -15.06 36.22 38.81
N LEU A 777 -15.10 36.26 37.44
CA LEU A 777 -14.01 36.79 36.63
C LEU A 777 -13.79 38.29 36.86
N LYS A 778 -14.84 39.09 37.06
CA LYS A 778 -14.73 40.53 37.40
C LYS A 778 -13.99 40.76 38.72
N LYS A 779 -14.13 39.83 39.69
CA LYS A 779 -13.48 39.90 41.00
C LYS A 779 -12.06 39.30 40.99
N GLY A 780 -11.56 38.82 39.86
CA GLY A 780 -10.22 38.22 39.73
C GLY A 780 -10.20 36.72 40.09
N GLY A 781 -11.35 36.05 40.16
CA GLY A 781 -11.45 34.61 40.48
C GLY A 781 -11.18 33.72 39.26
N LYS A 782 -11.22 32.41 39.50
CA LYS A 782 -10.97 31.38 38.51
C LYS A 782 -12.28 30.69 38.07
N VAL A 783 -12.45 30.48 36.78
CA VAL A 783 -13.62 29.79 36.20
C VAL A 783 -13.16 28.60 35.37
N LEU A 784 -13.66 27.42 35.67
CA LEU A 784 -13.59 26.24 34.81
C LEU A 784 -14.90 26.12 34.04
N LEU A 785 -14.82 26.22 32.70
CA LEU A 785 -15.95 26.15 31.79
C LEU A 785 -15.96 24.79 31.10
N THR A 786 -16.87 23.90 31.53
CA THR A 786 -17.02 22.55 30.99
C THR A 786 -18.08 22.56 29.89
N ALA A 787 -17.63 22.80 28.66
CA ALA A 787 -18.49 23.10 27.49
C ALA A 787 -18.78 21.87 26.61
N ALA A 788 -18.66 20.67 27.14
CA ALA A 788 -18.90 19.43 26.40
C ALA A 788 -20.29 19.42 25.77
N GLY A 789 -20.33 19.20 24.45
CA GLY A 789 -21.58 19.15 23.69
C GLY A 789 -22.30 20.48 23.44
N LYS A 790 -21.82 21.60 24.03
CA LYS A 790 -22.48 22.91 23.97
C LYS A 790 -21.91 23.90 22.96
N VAL A 791 -20.67 23.67 22.52
CA VAL A 791 -19.99 24.53 21.55
C VAL A 791 -20.65 24.41 20.16
N ARG A 792 -20.93 25.58 19.56
CA ARG A 792 -21.45 25.71 18.18
C ARG A 792 -20.34 26.07 17.19
N LEU A 793 -19.41 26.92 17.58
CA LEU A 793 -18.27 27.30 16.73
C LEU A 793 -17.26 26.15 16.66
N GLY A 794 -17.43 25.25 15.70
CA GLY A 794 -16.72 23.99 15.54
C GLY A 794 -17.65 22.78 15.44
N SER A 795 -18.97 22.95 15.56
CA SER A 795 -19.94 21.85 15.43
C SER A 795 -20.01 21.24 14.02
N ASP A 796 -19.48 21.96 13.02
CA ASP A 796 -19.30 21.51 11.66
C ASP A 796 -18.11 20.57 11.47
N VAL A 797 -17.24 20.41 12.48
CA VAL A 797 -16.11 19.51 12.48
C VAL A 797 -16.49 18.21 13.17
N VAL A 798 -16.34 17.09 12.47
CA VAL A 798 -16.52 15.77 13.06
C VAL A 798 -15.24 15.41 13.82
N GLN A 799 -15.33 15.35 15.15
CA GLN A 799 -14.27 14.83 16.02
C GLN A 799 -14.30 13.32 16.00
N HIS A 800 -13.17 12.68 15.75
CA HIS A 800 -13.04 11.23 15.71
C HIS A 800 -11.68 10.79 16.26
N TYR A 801 -11.63 9.63 16.92
CA TYR A 801 -10.37 9.08 17.44
C TYR A 801 -9.52 8.43 16.35
N LEU A 802 -10.14 7.56 15.53
CA LEU A 802 -9.43 6.85 14.48
C LEU A 802 -8.92 7.81 13.39
N PRO A 803 -7.80 7.48 12.73
CA PRO A 803 -7.29 8.27 11.62
C PRO A 803 -8.29 8.39 10.46
N VAL A 804 -8.11 9.39 9.64
CA VAL A 804 -8.87 9.55 8.39
C VAL A 804 -8.71 8.29 7.54
N PHE A 805 -9.83 7.78 7.05
CA PHE A 805 -9.85 6.68 6.10
C PHE A 805 -9.50 7.22 4.70
N TRP A 806 -8.66 6.52 3.93
CA TRP A 806 -8.04 7.04 2.72
C TRP A 806 -9.00 7.70 1.72
N ASN A 807 -10.20 7.16 1.56
CA ASN A 807 -11.18 7.63 0.59
C ASN A 807 -12.17 8.68 1.13
N THR A 808 -12.02 9.13 2.37
CA THR A 808 -12.98 10.04 3.03
C THR A 808 -13.15 11.33 2.24
N SER A 809 -12.06 11.95 1.82
CA SER A 809 -12.12 13.19 1.03
C SER A 809 -12.21 12.93 -0.47
N TRP A 810 -11.69 11.80 -0.94
CA TRP A 810 -11.63 11.41 -2.35
C TRP A 810 -13.01 11.06 -2.91
N PHE A 811 -13.67 10.06 -2.32
CA PHE A 811 -14.97 9.59 -2.77
C PHE A 811 -16.14 10.21 -1.99
N LYS A 812 -15.85 11.06 -1.01
CA LYS A 812 -16.85 11.66 -0.10
C LYS A 812 -17.79 10.62 0.53
N MET A 813 -17.29 9.40 0.73
CA MET A 813 -18.05 8.30 1.33
C MET A 813 -18.38 8.56 2.80
N ARG A 814 -17.57 9.40 3.45
CA ARG A 814 -17.74 9.81 4.85
C ARG A 814 -17.50 11.31 4.97
N PRO A 815 -18.14 12.01 5.92
CA PRO A 815 -17.77 13.38 6.23
C PRO A 815 -16.28 13.45 6.59
N PRO A 816 -15.52 14.45 6.15
CA PRO A 816 -14.18 14.69 6.63
C PRO A 816 -14.19 14.84 8.16
N HIS A 817 -13.22 14.19 8.81
CA HIS A 817 -13.09 14.24 10.25
C HIS A 817 -11.65 14.52 10.68
N THR A 818 -11.44 14.74 11.98
CA THR A 818 -10.11 14.90 12.55
C THR A 818 -9.33 13.61 12.44
N THR A 819 -7.99 13.71 12.44
CA THR A 819 -7.08 12.58 12.39
C THR A 819 -6.21 12.56 13.65
N GLY A 820 -6.80 12.14 14.78
CA GLY A 820 -6.16 12.20 16.09
C GLY A 820 -5.96 13.63 16.59
N ALA A 821 -5.03 13.80 17.53
CA ALA A 821 -4.68 15.08 18.11
C ALA A 821 -3.18 15.17 18.44
N TYR A 822 -2.61 16.35 18.27
CA TYR A 822 -1.34 16.73 18.84
C TYR A 822 -1.55 17.21 20.29
N ILE A 823 -0.70 16.76 21.20
CA ILE A 823 -0.74 17.10 22.63
C ILE A 823 0.56 17.79 22.99
N ASP A 824 0.48 19.00 23.52
CA ASP A 824 1.66 19.71 24.02
C ASP A 824 2.04 19.19 25.42
N THR A 825 2.87 18.17 25.45
CA THR A 825 3.33 17.54 26.72
C THR A 825 4.12 18.47 27.62
N GLN A 826 4.59 19.62 27.12
CA GLN A 826 5.27 20.61 27.92
C GLN A 826 4.31 21.55 28.66
N HIS A 827 3.02 21.51 28.30
CA HIS A 827 2.02 22.31 28.98
C HIS A 827 1.90 21.88 30.47
N PRO A 828 1.92 22.82 31.42
CA PRO A 828 1.97 22.52 32.86
C PRO A 828 0.84 21.61 33.38
N LEU A 829 -0.32 21.60 32.70
CA LEU A 829 -1.45 20.71 33.01
C LEU A 829 -1.02 19.26 33.20
N PHE A 830 -0.13 18.76 32.35
CA PHE A 830 0.26 17.34 32.33
C PHE A 830 1.19 16.93 33.48
N LYS A 831 1.69 17.88 34.27
CA LYS A 831 2.41 17.60 35.53
C LYS A 831 1.48 17.11 36.65
N TYR A 832 0.17 17.34 36.50
CA TYR A 832 -0.83 17.09 37.56
C TYR A 832 -1.52 15.74 37.45
N GLY A 833 -0.81 14.72 36.99
CA GLY A 833 -1.23 13.32 37.09
C GLY A 833 -2.04 12.80 35.91
N PHE A 834 -1.88 13.37 34.70
CA PHE A 834 -2.42 12.78 33.48
C PHE A 834 -1.27 12.35 32.58
N PRO A 835 -0.91 11.05 32.61
CA PRO A 835 0.19 10.54 31.77
C PRO A 835 -0.21 10.57 30.28
N THR A 836 0.59 11.26 29.46
CA THR A 836 0.33 11.41 28.02
C THR A 836 1.61 11.41 27.20
N ASP A 837 1.49 11.04 25.95
CA ASP A 837 2.46 11.28 24.89
C ASP A 837 2.06 12.55 24.12
N ASP A 838 2.86 12.98 23.18
CA ASP A 838 2.59 14.15 22.33
C ASP A 838 1.56 13.89 21.22
N TRP A 839 0.91 12.74 21.27
CA TRP A 839 -0.15 12.30 20.36
C TRP A 839 -1.28 11.58 21.11
N SER A 840 -2.42 11.47 20.47
CA SER A 840 -3.61 10.80 21.03
C SER A 840 -3.49 9.27 21.00
N ASN A 841 -2.80 8.70 21.98
CA ASN A 841 -2.72 7.26 22.22
C ASN A 841 -4.05 6.67 22.75
N LEU A 842 -4.07 5.38 23.13
CA LEU A 842 -5.29 4.69 23.59
C LEU A 842 -5.92 5.32 24.84
N ASN A 843 -5.15 6.03 25.66
CA ASN A 843 -5.68 6.75 26.82
C ASN A 843 -6.62 7.91 26.43
N TRP A 844 -6.45 8.46 25.22
CA TRP A 844 -7.26 9.56 24.72
C TRP A 844 -8.55 9.13 24.02
N TRP A 845 -8.74 7.84 23.80
CA TRP A 845 -9.87 7.32 23.03
C TRP A 845 -11.21 7.85 23.51
N GLU A 846 -11.47 7.77 24.82
CA GLU A 846 -12.74 8.19 25.40
C GLU A 846 -12.93 9.71 25.32
N LEU A 847 -11.89 10.47 25.65
CA LEU A 847 -11.94 11.93 25.68
C LEU A 847 -12.17 12.51 24.27
N LEU A 848 -11.52 11.96 23.26
CA LEU A 848 -11.68 12.39 21.87
C LEU A 848 -13.07 12.04 21.31
N ASN A 849 -13.54 10.81 21.51
CA ASN A 849 -14.83 10.39 20.97
C ASN A 849 -16.05 11.05 21.64
N ARG A 850 -15.87 11.67 22.80
CA ARG A 850 -16.92 12.38 23.54
C ARG A 850 -16.75 13.89 23.56
N ALA A 851 -15.84 14.42 22.78
CA ALA A 851 -15.62 15.86 22.68
C ALA A 851 -16.19 16.41 21.38
N ARG A 852 -16.54 17.70 21.42
CA ARG A 852 -16.61 18.56 20.24
C ARG A 852 -15.34 19.40 20.20
N VAL A 853 -14.90 19.78 19.02
CA VAL A 853 -13.79 20.71 18.88
C VAL A 853 -14.28 22.15 18.96
N MET A 854 -13.43 23.04 19.37
CA MET A 854 -13.57 24.47 19.17
C MET A 854 -12.83 24.89 17.90
N ASN A 855 -13.48 25.64 17.03
CA ASN A 855 -12.81 26.29 15.92
C ASN A 855 -12.16 27.57 16.43
N LEU A 856 -10.82 27.62 16.40
CA LEU A 856 -10.01 28.69 16.98
C LEU A 856 -9.54 29.70 15.94
N MET A 857 -10.14 29.73 14.76
CA MET A 857 -9.71 30.63 13.67
C MET A 857 -9.84 32.12 13.98
N GLU A 858 -10.72 32.50 14.91
CA GLU A 858 -10.90 33.89 15.39
C GLU A 858 -9.90 34.27 16.47
N LEU A 859 -9.11 33.31 17.03
CA LEU A 859 -8.06 33.60 17.99
C LEU A 859 -6.77 34.08 17.29
N PRO A 860 -5.82 34.70 18.00
CA PRO A 860 -4.54 35.11 17.45
C PRO A 860 -3.87 33.97 16.67
N LYS A 861 -3.24 34.27 15.54
CA LYS A 861 -2.66 33.24 14.64
C LYS A 861 -1.58 32.39 15.32
N ASP A 862 -0.86 32.96 16.25
CA ASP A 862 0.21 32.31 17.05
C ASP A 862 -0.31 31.50 18.24
N TYR A 863 -1.59 31.63 18.60
CA TYR A 863 -2.17 30.84 19.68
C TYR A 863 -2.31 29.37 19.28
N GLN A 864 -1.85 28.47 20.15
CA GLN A 864 -1.97 27.03 20.02
C GLN A 864 -2.66 26.44 21.26
N SER A 865 -3.67 25.58 21.03
CA SER A 865 -4.28 24.85 22.12
C SER A 865 -3.33 23.74 22.60
N PRO A 866 -3.21 23.49 23.91
CA PRO A 866 -2.39 22.36 24.40
C PRO A 866 -2.92 20.97 24.03
N ILE A 867 -4.19 20.89 23.65
CA ILE A 867 -4.83 19.69 23.11
C ILE A 867 -5.46 20.07 21.78
N GLN A 868 -4.75 19.75 20.69
CA GLN A 868 -5.08 20.24 19.35
C GLN A 868 -5.46 19.07 18.43
N PRO A 869 -6.78 18.82 18.22
CA PRO A 869 -7.22 17.92 17.18
C PRO A 869 -6.70 18.34 15.82
N ILE A 870 -6.22 17.39 15.03
CA ILE A 870 -5.68 17.62 13.69
C ILE A 870 -6.83 17.55 12.69
N ASP A 871 -7.13 18.68 12.02
CA ASP A 871 -8.18 18.75 11.02
C ASP A 871 -7.77 18.07 9.71
N THR A 872 -8.74 17.76 8.88
CA THR A 872 -8.47 17.30 7.51
C THR A 872 -7.60 18.32 6.78
N TRP A 873 -6.54 17.85 6.11
CA TRP A 873 -5.61 18.69 5.35
C TRP A 873 -6.24 19.43 4.16
N HIS A 874 -7.43 19.01 3.74
CA HIS A 874 -8.20 19.73 2.71
C HIS A 874 -8.79 21.06 3.20
N VAL A 875 -8.83 21.30 4.52
CA VAL A 875 -9.37 22.54 5.13
C VAL A 875 -8.37 23.15 6.12
N SER A 876 -7.73 22.33 6.95
CA SER A 876 -6.72 22.71 7.93
C SER A 876 -7.15 23.83 8.88
N ARG A 877 -8.36 23.73 9.50
CA ARG A 877 -8.81 24.68 10.51
C ARG A 877 -7.96 24.55 11.78
N LYS A 878 -7.75 25.68 12.48
CA LYS A 878 -7.15 25.68 13.81
C LYS A 878 -8.18 25.21 14.83
N LEU A 879 -7.94 24.06 15.42
CA LEU A 879 -8.86 23.40 16.36
C LEU A 879 -8.26 23.32 17.76
N GLY A 880 -9.12 23.19 18.77
CA GLY A 880 -8.71 22.95 20.15
C GLY A 880 -9.79 22.25 20.96
N MET A 881 -9.40 21.52 21.99
CA MET A 881 -10.29 20.93 22.99
C MET A 881 -10.14 21.59 24.36
N LEU A 882 -9.12 22.42 24.54
CA LEU A 882 -8.86 23.18 25.74
C LEU A 882 -8.29 24.54 25.36
N ILE A 883 -8.81 25.60 25.96
CA ILE A 883 -8.23 26.96 25.92
C ILE A 883 -8.14 27.50 27.36
N GLU A 884 -7.13 28.31 27.59
CA GLU A 884 -6.98 29.08 28.81
C GLU A 884 -6.74 30.54 28.50
N ALA A 885 -7.33 31.42 29.28
CA ALA A 885 -7.24 32.85 29.02
C ALA A 885 -7.43 33.70 30.27
N ASN A 886 -6.83 34.89 30.29
CA ASN A 886 -7.23 35.96 31.15
C ASN A 886 -8.51 36.59 30.60
N VAL A 887 -9.56 36.66 31.40
CA VAL A 887 -10.85 37.23 31.01
C VAL A 887 -11.27 38.23 32.07
N LEU A 888 -11.47 39.46 31.70
CA LEU A 888 -11.68 40.58 32.64
C LEU A 888 -10.50 40.73 33.63
N LYS A 889 -10.69 40.50 34.93
CA LYS A 889 -9.63 40.46 35.93
C LYS A 889 -9.28 39.06 36.40
N GLY A 890 -10.02 38.04 35.95
CA GLY A 890 -9.89 36.62 36.36
C GLY A 890 -9.25 35.75 35.31
N LYS A 891 -9.17 34.45 35.61
CA LYS A 891 -8.59 33.43 34.75
C LYS A 891 -9.65 32.38 34.42
N LEU A 892 -9.72 32.02 33.15
CA LEU A 892 -10.66 31.04 32.64
C LEU A 892 -9.90 29.89 31.99
N LEU A 893 -10.34 28.65 32.28
CA LEU A 893 -10.02 27.47 31.48
C LEU A 893 -11.33 26.92 30.93
N MET A 894 -11.40 26.74 29.63
CA MET A 894 -12.54 26.16 28.93
C MET A 894 -12.14 24.87 28.24
N THR A 895 -12.92 23.79 28.44
CA THR A 895 -12.69 22.53 27.75
C THR A 895 -13.98 21.99 27.15
N THR A 896 -13.84 21.31 25.99
CA THR A 896 -14.94 20.60 25.34
C THR A 896 -14.92 19.10 25.63
N MET A 897 -13.92 18.60 26.34
CA MET A 897 -13.92 17.21 26.84
C MET A 897 -15.05 17.01 27.85
N ASP A 898 -15.78 15.89 27.74
CA ASP A 898 -16.76 15.50 28.73
C ASP A 898 -16.06 14.99 29.99
N ILE A 899 -15.76 15.89 30.90
CA ILE A 899 -15.13 15.63 32.20
C ILE A 899 -16.11 15.76 33.38
N ASP A 900 -17.41 15.73 33.10
CA ASP A 900 -18.45 15.90 34.15
C ASP A 900 -19.40 14.71 34.25
N SER A 901 -19.75 14.05 33.16
CA SER A 901 -20.77 13.02 33.15
C SER A 901 -20.23 11.64 33.54
N ARG A 902 -20.98 10.93 34.41
CA ARG A 902 -20.72 9.53 34.78
C ARG A 902 -19.26 9.23 35.19
N LEU A 903 -18.65 10.10 35.96
CA LEU A 903 -17.25 9.98 36.39
C LEU A 903 -16.96 8.74 37.24
N ASP A 904 -17.97 8.12 37.83
CA ASP A 904 -17.89 6.84 38.53
C ASP A 904 -17.37 5.70 37.64
N SER A 905 -17.80 5.65 36.39
CA SER A 905 -17.42 4.61 35.43
C SER A 905 -16.36 5.05 34.43
N ARG A 906 -16.01 6.34 34.37
CA ARG A 906 -15.13 6.95 33.39
C ARG A 906 -13.81 7.40 34.02
N VAL A 907 -12.92 6.44 34.19
CA VAL A 907 -11.66 6.63 34.93
C VAL A 907 -10.78 7.71 34.29
N VAL A 908 -10.66 7.73 32.98
CA VAL A 908 -9.83 8.69 32.25
C VAL A 908 -10.38 10.11 32.35
N ALA A 909 -11.71 10.26 32.20
CA ALA A 909 -12.38 11.56 32.32
C ALA A 909 -12.26 12.11 33.76
N ARG A 910 -12.42 11.26 34.79
CA ARG A 910 -12.22 11.61 36.19
C ARG A 910 -10.78 12.10 36.43
N GLN A 911 -9.79 11.39 35.89
CA GLN A 911 -8.38 11.75 36.05
C GLN A 911 -8.06 13.07 35.35
N MET A 912 -8.59 13.30 34.16
CA MET A 912 -8.42 14.56 33.43
C MET A 912 -9.05 15.73 34.20
N ARG A 913 -10.25 15.54 34.73
CA ARG A 913 -10.90 16.55 35.61
C ARG A 913 -10.04 16.89 36.83
N GLN A 914 -9.51 15.87 37.50
CA GLN A 914 -8.64 16.07 38.66
C GLN A 914 -7.36 16.83 38.28
N ALA A 915 -6.74 16.48 37.16
CA ALA A 915 -5.55 17.16 36.65
C ALA A 915 -5.84 18.65 36.35
N ILE A 916 -6.95 18.95 35.67
CA ILE A 916 -7.38 20.33 35.38
C ILE A 916 -7.61 21.14 36.66
N ILE A 917 -8.34 20.58 37.64
CA ILE A 917 -8.60 21.27 38.89
C ILE A 917 -7.30 21.54 39.66
N SER A 918 -6.44 20.52 39.80
CA SER A 918 -5.14 20.66 40.48
C SER A 918 -4.24 21.68 39.76
N TYR A 919 -4.20 21.67 38.43
CA TYR A 919 -3.49 22.66 37.64
C TYR A 919 -4.04 24.09 37.90
N MET A 920 -5.34 24.28 37.82
CA MET A 920 -5.97 25.57 38.08
C MET A 920 -5.75 26.11 39.50
N GLN A 921 -5.57 25.22 40.51
CA GLN A 921 -5.25 25.61 41.88
C GLN A 921 -3.80 26.02 42.06
N SER A 922 -2.91 25.52 41.24
CA SER A 922 -1.48 25.74 41.36
C SER A 922 -1.05 27.13 40.85
N ASP A 923 0.21 27.48 41.16
CA ASP A 923 0.86 28.69 40.63
C ASP A 923 1.23 28.57 39.15
N ASP A 924 1.23 27.37 38.60
CA ASP A 924 1.48 27.14 37.16
C ASP A 924 0.34 27.64 36.27
N PHE A 925 -0.88 27.83 36.81
CA PHE A 925 -2.01 28.34 36.05
C PHE A 925 -1.87 29.82 35.77
N GLN A 926 -1.12 30.15 34.70
CA GLN A 926 -0.82 31.54 34.28
C GLN A 926 -1.13 31.70 32.76
N PRO A 927 -2.41 31.84 32.40
CA PRO A 927 -2.78 32.03 30.98
C PRO A 927 -2.08 33.27 30.37
N THR A 928 -1.53 33.12 29.20
CA THR A 928 -0.90 34.23 28.46
C THR A 928 -1.88 34.93 27.52
N LEU A 929 -2.89 34.20 27.04
CA LEU A 929 -3.95 34.74 26.18
C LEU A 929 -4.89 35.64 26.98
N THR A 930 -5.28 36.77 26.42
CA THR A 930 -6.34 37.63 26.97
C THR A 930 -7.51 37.68 26.03
N LEU A 931 -8.71 37.35 26.51
CA LEU A 931 -9.92 37.32 25.67
C LEU A 931 -11.02 38.23 26.26
N ASP A 932 -11.76 38.87 25.37
CA ASP A 932 -13.03 39.51 25.71
C ASP A 932 -14.08 38.42 26.04
N PRO A 933 -14.94 38.58 27.06
CA PRO A 933 -16.03 37.67 27.31
C PRO A 933 -16.89 37.33 26.12
N LYS A 934 -17.01 38.25 25.14
CA LYS A 934 -17.75 38.06 23.93
C LYS A 934 -17.14 36.90 23.08
N VAL A 935 -15.82 36.83 22.99
CA VAL A 935 -15.13 35.75 22.24
C VAL A 935 -15.50 34.40 22.84
N ILE A 936 -15.55 34.26 24.15
CA ILE A 936 -15.99 33.05 24.83
C ILE A 936 -17.48 32.75 24.52
N THR A 937 -18.34 33.77 24.57
CA THR A 937 -19.76 33.62 24.25
C THR A 937 -19.97 33.21 22.78
N ASP A 938 -19.14 33.71 21.87
CA ASP A 938 -19.19 33.38 20.45
C ASP A 938 -19.01 31.88 20.18
N PHE A 939 -18.25 31.14 20.99
CA PHE A 939 -18.16 29.69 20.90
C PHE A 939 -19.51 28.97 21.09
N PHE A 940 -20.43 29.58 21.84
CA PHE A 940 -21.75 28.99 22.11
C PHE A 940 -22.86 29.48 21.17
N THR A 941 -22.66 30.63 20.54
CA THR A 941 -23.71 31.33 19.79
C THR A 941 -23.47 31.40 18.28
N LYS A 942 -22.22 31.38 17.83
CA LYS A 942 -21.88 31.40 16.42
C LYS A 942 -21.74 29.99 15.86
N ASP A 943 -22.20 29.81 14.66
CA ASP A 943 -21.84 28.65 13.86
C ASP A 943 -20.53 28.92 13.12
N GLY A 944 -19.71 27.89 12.95
CA GLY A 944 -18.50 27.97 12.14
C GLY A 944 -18.86 28.22 10.66
N PRO A 945 -17.93 28.81 9.88
CA PRO A 945 -18.13 28.90 8.44
C PRO A 945 -18.29 27.48 7.89
N GLN A 946 -19.41 27.22 7.26
CA GLN A 946 -19.68 25.94 6.64
C GLN A 946 -18.72 25.73 5.47
N VAL A 947 -17.73 24.91 5.66
CA VAL A 947 -16.85 24.46 4.58
C VAL A 947 -17.50 23.21 3.98
N SER A 948 -18.28 23.42 2.95
CA SER A 948 -18.86 22.30 2.20
C SER A 948 -17.85 21.84 1.17
N MET A 949 -17.42 20.60 1.26
CA MET A 949 -16.71 19.91 0.18
C MET A 949 -17.64 19.46 -0.95
N PHE A 950 -18.93 19.80 -0.83
CA PHE A 950 -19.97 19.48 -1.79
C PHE A 950 -20.56 20.77 -2.32
N THR A 951 -20.79 20.81 -3.63
CA THR A 951 -21.56 21.85 -4.29
C THR A 951 -22.96 21.35 -4.63
N LYS A 952 -23.79 22.21 -5.25
CA LYS A 952 -25.11 21.79 -5.73
C LYS A 952 -25.02 20.72 -6.82
N GLU A 953 -23.91 20.73 -7.56
CA GLU A 953 -23.63 19.83 -8.69
C GLU A 953 -23.08 18.48 -8.21
N SER A 954 -22.68 18.35 -6.95
CA SER A 954 -22.22 17.07 -6.41
C SER A 954 -23.35 16.04 -6.46
N PRO A 955 -23.10 14.80 -6.91
CA PRO A 955 -24.07 13.73 -6.89
C PRO A 955 -24.66 13.51 -5.49
N ASP A 956 -25.99 13.34 -5.40
CA ASP A 956 -26.68 13.22 -4.11
C ASP A 956 -26.29 11.98 -3.32
N GLU A 957 -25.89 10.90 -3.99
CA GLU A 957 -25.35 9.69 -3.36
C GLU A 957 -24.02 9.92 -2.65
N LEU A 958 -23.24 10.93 -3.07
CA LEU A 958 -21.95 11.27 -2.47
C LEU A 958 -22.07 12.32 -1.36
N LYS A 959 -23.19 13.00 -1.26
CA LYS A 959 -23.44 13.99 -0.19
C LYS A 959 -23.64 13.29 1.15
N PRO A 960 -23.09 13.83 2.25
CA PRO A 960 -23.31 13.28 3.57
C PRO A 960 -24.82 13.28 3.85
N LYS A 961 -25.39 12.14 4.18
CA LYS A 961 -26.72 12.06 4.74
C LYS A 961 -26.60 12.56 6.17
N LEU A 962 -26.98 13.80 6.38
CA LEU A 962 -27.13 14.33 7.74
C LEU A 962 -28.15 13.44 8.47
N LYS A 963 -27.68 12.72 9.50
CA LYS A 963 -28.55 11.99 10.44
C LYS A 963 -29.11 12.94 11.47
#